data_69c74d54b1232cdfad0bffe7e56f4825
#
_entry.id   69c74d54b1232cdfad0bffe7e56f4825
#
_cell.length_a   1.000
_cell.length_b   1.000
_cell.length_c   1.000
_cell.angle_alpha   90.00
_cell.angle_beta   90.00
_cell.angle_gamma   90.00
#
_symmetry.space_group_name_H-M   'P 1'
#
loop_
_entity.id
_entity.type
_entity.pdbx_description
1 polymer ?
#
loop_
_entity_poly.entity_id
_entity_poly.type
_entity_poly.pdbx_seq_one_letter_code
_entity_poly.pdbx_strand_id
1 'polypeptide(L)'
;MSDNHYKFNILNSRRRVLIVDDEQVNREILGIILGEVYDTLFAASGTEAISIMEKEYASISLVLLDLIMPDMHGLDLLRKMKTDERLKDLPVIVTTSDKQAEVESLNLGAIDFIPKPYPEARVIHARVQRTIELTEDRNTIKGTERDQLTGLYNREYFYHYAEQYDLHHADSSTDAIIIDVNHFHMINERHGKVYGDHVLQRIGALVRGMVADEGGIVSRREADTFMIYCPHRSDYSEILDTANRALAENDFSDSLVRLRMGVYANADKAVDVERRFDRAKMAADTVRGNFTRNISIYDATMHSAELLRAQLLDDFAHALEQHQFCVYYQPKFNILADEPVLSSAEALVRWKHPELGMVSPGEFIPLFEENGLIRDLDNYVWREVASQIREWKDRLGFYVPVSVNVSRVDIFDFDVVSTFNDLLEEFSLSAGDICLEITESAYTEDSEQIIRTVNRLRECGFYVEMDDFGTGYSSLNMLTSLPIDALKLDMQFIRSAFSERKDTRMLEVILDIAELLRVPTIAEGVETAEQMMTLKAMGCDIVQGYYFSKPLPADEFEVFLSRRRSSDGSPSASITPFISDFRKYRQARRYARKHDRFAYDALHDPVTGFYNASAFDMLYHDADHEHIALLIVLINDFREIRKTYGAETSDLILQRTADVLRQCFRSVDYVCRIAGNEFAVIMTRADSAIAGLVEDRINAANNILTVPDNDLPAVSLSVGVAFGDNRSSGDDLFENADAALLRMRESGESGCAFY
;
A
#
# COMPACT_ATOMS: atom_id res chain seq x y z
N MET A 1 -12.41 -28.93 -24.34
CA MET A 1 -12.79 -30.34 -24.66
C MET A 1 -12.49 -30.74 -26.11
N SER A 2 -11.95 -29.86 -26.96
CA SER A 2 -11.65 -30.15 -28.39
C SER A 2 -10.18 -30.60 -28.65
N ASP A 3 -9.23 -30.35 -27.76
CA ASP A 3 -7.81 -30.67 -28.00
C ASP A 3 -7.39 -32.10 -27.66
N ASN A 4 -8.15 -32.80 -26.86
CA ASN A 4 -7.81 -34.21 -26.52
C ASN A 4 -8.21 -35.21 -27.60
N HIS A 5 -9.05 -34.80 -28.56
CA HIS A 5 -9.41 -35.67 -29.71
C HIS A 5 -8.32 -35.68 -30.81
N TYR A 6 -7.49 -34.64 -30.88
CA TYR A 6 -6.39 -34.57 -31.87
C TYR A 6 -5.20 -35.48 -31.50
N LYS A 7 -4.88 -35.61 -30.24
CA LYS A 7 -3.75 -36.47 -29.77
C LYS A 7 -4.04 -37.99 -29.92
N PHE A 8 -5.29 -38.40 -29.86
CA PHE A 8 -5.65 -39.83 -30.00
C PHE A 8 -5.71 -40.33 -31.44
N ASN A 9 -5.89 -39.43 -32.41
CA ASN A 9 -5.91 -39.80 -33.83
C ASN A 9 -4.52 -39.95 -34.48
N ILE A 10 -3.49 -39.32 -33.90
CA ILE A 10 -2.12 -39.36 -34.41
C ILE A 10 -1.46 -40.73 -34.17
N LEU A 11 -1.87 -41.44 -33.13
CA LEU A 11 -1.31 -42.74 -32.78
C LEU A 11 -1.80 -43.91 -33.63
N ASN A 12 -2.84 -43.71 -34.49
CA ASN A 12 -3.44 -44.76 -35.33
C ASN A 12 -3.49 -44.45 -36.84
N SER A 13 -3.04 -43.27 -37.30
CA SER A 13 -2.94 -42.99 -38.73
C SER A 13 -1.52 -43.27 -39.23
N ARG A 14 -1.44 -43.92 -40.43
CA ARG A 14 -0.15 -44.02 -41.12
C ARG A 14 0.43 -42.65 -41.34
N ARG A 15 1.75 -42.47 -41.06
CA ARG A 15 2.47 -41.22 -41.33
C ARG A 15 2.46 -40.92 -42.82
N ARG A 16 2.27 -39.66 -43.21
CA ARG A 16 2.16 -39.24 -44.62
C ARG A 16 3.45 -38.62 -45.13
N VAL A 17 3.92 -39.07 -46.27
CA VAL A 17 5.08 -38.53 -46.98
C VAL A 17 4.66 -37.92 -48.31
N LEU A 18 4.95 -36.63 -48.49
CA LEU A 18 4.74 -35.94 -49.78
C LEU A 18 5.96 -36.12 -50.66
N ILE A 19 5.78 -36.73 -51.84
CA ILE A 19 6.81 -36.97 -52.83
C ILE A 19 6.63 -35.96 -53.97
N VAL A 20 7.63 -35.10 -54.13
CA VAL A 20 7.65 -34.01 -55.13
C VAL A 20 8.74 -34.27 -56.14
N ASP A 21 8.41 -34.65 -57.35
CA ASP A 21 9.33 -34.94 -58.44
C ASP A 21 8.54 -34.76 -59.78
N ASP A 22 9.11 -34.16 -60.80
CA ASP A 22 8.43 -33.94 -62.07
C ASP A 22 8.34 -35.22 -62.89
N GLU A 23 9.31 -36.15 -62.70
CA GLU A 23 9.30 -37.43 -63.43
C GLU A 23 8.34 -38.45 -62.77
N GLN A 24 7.35 -38.90 -63.50
CA GLN A 24 6.36 -39.87 -63.05
C GLN A 24 7.04 -41.17 -62.53
N VAL A 25 8.08 -41.66 -63.25
CA VAL A 25 8.80 -42.87 -62.87
C VAL A 25 9.43 -42.75 -61.47
N ASN A 26 10.02 -41.62 -61.16
CA ASN A 26 10.61 -41.37 -59.83
C ASN A 26 9.54 -41.37 -58.73
N ARG A 27 8.39 -40.70 -58.95
CA ARG A 27 7.27 -40.73 -58.03
C ARG A 27 6.74 -42.13 -57.79
N GLU A 28 6.61 -42.95 -58.86
CA GLU A 28 6.15 -44.34 -58.75
C GLU A 28 7.15 -45.20 -57.97
N ILE A 29 8.46 -45.11 -58.26
CA ILE A 29 9.51 -45.82 -57.53
C ILE A 29 9.49 -45.49 -56.05
N LEU A 30 9.51 -44.21 -55.69
CA LEU A 30 9.47 -43.79 -54.32
C LEU A 30 8.13 -44.14 -53.64
N GLY A 31 7.03 -44.07 -54.37
CA GLY A 31 5.70 -44.47 -53.91
C GLY A 31 5.62 -45.97 -53.58
N ILE A 32 6.22 -46.85 -54.45
CA ILE A 32 6.29 -48.28 -54.17
C ILE A 32 7.18 -48.55 -52.95
N ILE A 33 8.34 -47.92 -52.88
CA ILE A 33 9.29 -48.11 -51.78
C ILE A 33 8.64 -47.71 -50.46
N LEU A 34 8.02 -46.55 -50.37
CA LEU A 34 7.54 -46.01 -49.10
C LEU A 34 6.08 -46.39 -48.79
N GLY A 35 5.28 -46.78 -49.78
CA GLY A 35 3.86 -47.09 -49.60
C GLY A 35 3.55 -48.34 -48.78
N GLU A 36 4.55 -49.19 -48.51
CA GLU A 36 4.42 -50.31 -47.58
C GLU A 36 4.23 -49.84 -46.11
N VAL A 37 4.86 -48.71 -45.77
CA VAL A 37 4.94 -48.21 -44.37
C VAL A 37 4.19 -46.87 -44.20
N TYR A 38 4.21 -46.00 -45.21
CA TYR A 38 3.70 -44.66 -45.16
C TYR A 38 2.54 -44.46 -46.15
N ASP A 39 1.64 -43.49 -45.84
CA ASP A 39 0.71 -43.00 -46.86
C ASP A 39 1.45 -41.99 -47.72
N THR A 40 1.47 -42.17 -49.01
CA THR A 40 2.18 -41.29 -49.95
C THR A 40 1.27 -40.34 -50.67
N LEU A 41 1.66 -39.07 -50.68
CA LEU A 41 1.07 -38.01 -51.50
C LEU A 41 2.04 -37.67 -52.63
N PHE A 42 1.53 -37.30 -53.79
CA PHE A 42 2.35 -37.02 -54.95
C PHE A 42 2.11 -35.61 -55.46
N ALA A 43 3.17 -34.92 -55.83
CA ALA A 43 3.14 -33.67 -56.58
C ALA A 43 4.10 -33.75 -57.77
N ALA A 44 3.62 -33.40 -58.93
CA ALA A 44 4.39 -33.42 -60.19
C ALA A 44 5.12 -32.08 -60.44
N SER A 45 4.97 -31.11 -59.55
CA SER A 45 5.60 -29.81 -59.69
C SER A 45 5.71 -29.09 -58.31
N GLY A 46 6.56 -28.09 -58.23
CA GLY A 46 6.67 -27.24 -57.03
C GLY A 46 5.40 -26.47 -56.72
N THR A 47 4.67 -26.02 -57.74
CA THR A 47 3.39 -25.33 -57.60
C THR A 47 2.30 -26.24 -57.02
N GLU A 48 2.24 -27.48 -57.46
CA GLU A 48 1.31 -28.50 -56.95
C GLU A 48 1.65 -28.87 -55.50
N ALA A 49 2.95 -29.01 -55.18
CA ALA A 49 3.42 -29.27 -53.84
C ALA A 49 2.99 -28.17 -52.85
N ILE A 50 3.13 -26.90 -53.21
CA ILE A 50 2.64 -25.75 -52.41
C ILE A 50 1.14 -25.88 -52.17
N SER A 51 0.34 -26.15 -53.22
CA SER A 51 -1.13 -26.27 -53.08
C SER A 51 -1.55 -27.41 -52.15
N ILE A 52 -0.82 -28.54 -52.14
CA ILE A 52 -1.06 -29.67 -51.22
C ILE A 52 -0.66 -29.27 -49.81
N MET A 53 0.51 -28.68 -49.61
CA MET A 53 0.99 -28.25 -48.32
C MET A 53 0.08 -27.18 -47.71
N GLU A 54 -0.40 -26.21 -48.45
CA GLU A 54 -1.35 -25.18 -47.95
C GLU A 54 -2.65 -25.77 -47.41
N LYS A 55 -3.10 -26.89 -47.95
CA LYS A 55 -4.35 -27.57 -47.54
C LYS A 55 -4.14 -28.59 -46.44
N GLU A 56 -3.03 -29.31 -46.46
CA GLU A 56 -2.85 -30.52 -45.69
C GLU A 56 -1.55 -30.55 -44.87
N TYR A 57 -0.82 -29.43 -44.68
CA TYR A 57 0.49 -29.40 -44.03
C TYR A 57 0.51 -30.10 -42.63
N ALA A 58 -0.58 -29.98 -41.86
CA ALA A 58 -0.69 -30.59 -40.54
C ALA A 58 -0.72 -32.14 -40.58
N SER A 59 -0.99 -32.74 -41.71
CA SER A 59 -1.03 -34.19 -41.88
C SER A 59 0.23 -34.76 -42.54
N ILE A 60 1.14 -33.91 -43.06
CA ILE A 60 2.38 -34.33 -43.73
C ILE A 60 3.48 -34.46 -42.70
N SER A 61 4.07 -35.65 -42.58
CA SER A 61 5.18 -35.95 -41.70
C SER A 61 6.55 -35.66 -42.28
N LEU A 62 6.68 -35.68 -43.63
CA LEU A 62 7.94 -35.46 -44.35
C LEU A 62 7.65 -35.08 -45.81
N VAL A 63 8.53 -34.26 -46.38
CA VAL A 63 8.57 -33.97 -47.81
C VAL A 63 9.85 -34.56 -48.43
N LEU A 64 9.69 -35.39 -49.46
CA LEU A 64 10.77 -35.77 -50.39
C LEU A 64 10.71 -34.81 -51.58
N LEU A 65 11.77 -34.06 -51.80
CA LEU A 65 11.77 -32.94 -52.76
C LEU A 65 12.86 -33.12 -53.81
N ASP A 66 12.47 -33.27 -55.10
CA ASP A 66 13.40 -33.15 -56.21
C ASP A 66 13.84 -31.68 -56.42
N LEU A 67 15.12 -31.53 -56.74
CA LEU A 67 15.69 -30.21 -57.02
C LEU A 67 15.46 -29.72 -58.42
N ILE A 68 15.43 -30.61 -59.40
CA ILE A 68 15.38 -30.24 -60.81
C ILE A 68 13.99 -30.48 -61.31
N MET A 69 13.17 -29.40 -61.29
CA MET A 69 11.80 -29.41 -61.81
C MET A 69 11.60 -28.23 -62.77
N PRO A 70 10.77 -28.40 -63.86
CA PRO A 70 10.66 -27.41 -64.95
C PRO A 70 9.91 -26.14 -64.54
N ASP A 71 9.01 -26.19 -63.54
CA ASP A 71 8.18 -25.06 -63.11
C ASP A 71 8.82 -24.21 -62.03
N MET A 72 9.50 -24.85 -61.07
CA MET A 72 10.15 -24.20 -59.93
C MET A 72 11.35 -25.08 -59.48
N HIS A 73 12.51 -24.44 -59.32
CA HIS A 73 13.66 -25.14 -58.78
C HIS A 73 13.41 -25.57 -57.32
N GLY A 74 13.74 -26.82 -56.96
CA GLY A 74 13.46 -27.35 -55.61
C GLY A 74 14.10 -26.56 -54.50
N LEU A 75 15.26 -25.92 -54.70
CA LEU A 75 15.87 -25.01 -53.71
C LEU A 75 15.02 -23.76 -53.44
N ASP A 76 14.30 -23.26 -54.47
CA ASP A 76 13.41 -22.11 -54.29
C ASP A 76 12.15 -22.50 -53.49
N LEU A 77 11.64 -23.71 -53.75
CA LEU A 77 10.56 -24.28 -52.94
C LEU A 77 10.99 -24.47 -51.50
N LEU A 78 12.18 -25.05 -51.26
CA LEU A 78 12.74 -25.22 -49.92
C LEU A 78 12.89 -23.89 -49.20
N ARG A 79 13.42 -22.86 -49.86
CA ARG A 79 13.56 -21.51 -49.27
C ARG A 79 12.20 -20.92 -48.92
N LYS A 80 11.18 -21.07 -49.78
CA LYS A 80 9.79 -20.67 -49.50
C LYS A 80 9.23 -21.39 -48.26
N MET A 81 9.40 -22.71 -48.18
CA MET A 81 8.94 -23.50 -47.02
C MET A 81 9.61 -23.04 -45.73
N LYS A 82 10.91 -22.75 -45.73
CA LYS A 82 11.66 -22.34 -44.52
C LYS A 82 11.40 -20.89 -44.11
N THR A 83 10.78 -20.05 -44.95
CA THR A 83 10.34 -18.71 -44.62
C THR A 83 8.85 -18.61 -44.25
N ASP A 84 8.03 -19.61 -44.54
CA ASP A 84 6.62 -19.67 -44.10
C ASP A 84 6.50 -20.19 -42.67
N GLU A 85 5.87 -19.44 -41.77
CA GLU A 85 5.68 -19.77 -40.35
C GLU A 85 5.01 -21.12 -40.11
N ARG A 86 4.14 -21.58 -41.03
CA ARG A 86 3.42 -22.86 -40.95
C ARG A 86 4.23 -24.05 -41.43
N LEU A 87 5.12 -23.82 -42.42
CA LEU A 87 5.85 -24.86 -43.14
C LEU A 87 7.30 -25.01 -42.69
N LYS A 88 7.87 -24.03 -42.00
CA LYS A 88 9.31 -23.99 -41.63
C LYS A 88 9.79 -25.20 -40.86
N ASP A 89 8.93 -25.76 -39.97
CA ASP A 89 9.27 -26.93 -39.12
C ASP A 89 9.03 -28.27 -39.85
N LEU A 90 8.43 -28.29 -41.04
CA LEU A 90 8.20 -29.51 -41.81
C LEU A 90 9.53 -30.07 -42.32
N PRO A 91 9.87 -31.34 -42.02
CA PRO A 91 11.12 -31.92 -42.45
C PRO A 91 11.17 -32.18 -43.94
N VAL A 92 12.30 -31.87 -44.57
CA VAL A 92 12.52 -32.05 -45.99
C VAL A 92 13.78 -32.91 -46.19
N ILE A 93 13.63 -33.95 -47.00
CA ILE A 93 14.76 -34.69 -47.57
C ILE A 93 14.79 -34.37 -49.07
N VAL A 94 15.92 -33.93 -49.56
CA VAL A 94 16.09 -33.57 -50.95
C VAL A 94 16.54 -34.78 -51.74
N THR A 95 16.02 -34.94 -52.96
CA THR A 95 16.52 -35.94 -53.92
C THR A 95 17.28 -35.25 -55.07
N THR A 96 18.53 -35.65 -55.33
CA THR A 96 19.36 -34.99 -56.35
C THR A 96 20.46 -35.85 -56.90
N SER A 97 20.89 -35.58 -58.12
CA SER A 97 22.09 -36.15 -58.76
C SER A 97 23.29 -35.20 -58.72
N ASP A 98 23.10 -33.95 -58.24
CA ASP A 98 24.14 -32.92 -58.17
C ASP A 98 24.76 -32.81 -56.77
N LYS A 99 26.06 -33.11 -56.66
CA LYS A 99 26.80 -33.02 -55.42
C LYS A 99 26.93 -31.59 -54.84
N GLN A 100 26.89 -30.55 -55.69
CA GLN A 100 26.94 -29.17 -55.16
C GLN A 100 25.60 -28.77 -54.56
N ALA A 101 24.51 -29.22 -55.17
CA ALA A 101 23.17 -28.96 -54.66
C ALA A 101 22.87 -29.72 -53.35
N GLU A 102 23.55 -30.82 -53.04
CA GLU A 102 23.46 -31.48 -51.73
C GLU A 102 23.85 -30.54 -50.56
N VAL A 103 25.02 -29.90 -50.67
CA VAL A 103 25.50 -28.97 -49.63
C VAL A 103 24.64 -27.75 -49.51
N GLU A 104 24.20 -27.18 -50.65
CA GLU A 104 23.33 -26.00 -50.66
C GLU A 104 21.97 -26.28 -50.04
N SER A 105 21.37 -27.43 -50.33
CA SER A 105 20.08 -27.81 -49.72
C SER A 105 20.15 -28.00 -48.20
N LEU A 106 21.22 -28.57 -47.68
CA LEU A 106 21.44 -28.70 -46.24
C LEU A 106 21.60 -27.33 -45.56
N ASN A 107 22.34 -26.40 -46.19
CA ASN A 107 22.49 -25.04 -45.70
C ASN A 107 21.15 -24.23 -45.73
N LEU A 108 20.25 -24.57 -46.66
CA LEU A 108 18.91 -23.99 -46.73
C LEU A 108 17.90 -24.64 -45.79
N GLY A 109 18.31 -25.67 -45.02
CA GLY A 109 17.49 -26.28 -43.96
C GLY A 109 16.81 -27.59 -44.37
N ALA A 110 17.26 -28.27 -45.42
CA ALA A 110 16.96 -29.70 -45.60
C ALA A 110 17.63 -30.52 -44.50
N ILE A 111 16.97 -31.58 -44.00
CA ILE A 111 17.51 -32.42 -42.93
C ILE A 111 18.46 -33.46 -43.47
N ASP A 112 18.18 -33.99 -44.66
CA ASP A 112 19.00 -35.00 -45.30
C ASP A 112 18.82 -34.93 -46.81
N PHE A 113 19.60 -35.74 -47.60
CA PHE A 113 19.43 -35.90 -49.02
C PHE A 113 19.50 -37.38 -49.44
N ILE A 114 18.89 -37.72 -50.56
CA ILE A 114 18.93 -39.03 -51.22
C ILE A 114 19.50 -38.83 -52.62
N PRO A 115 20.67 -39.48 -52.92
CA PRO A 115 21.27 -39.31 -54.23
C PRO A 115 20.49 -40.08 -55.32
N LYS A 116 20.46 -39.52 -56.54
CA LYS A 116 20.01 -40.20 -57.75
C LYS A 116 21.23 -40.67 -58.53
N PRO A 117 21.30 -41.97 -59.08
CA PRO A 117 20.23 -42.98 -58.99
C PRO A 117 19.99 -43.45 -57.52
N TYR A 118 18.72 -43.78 -57.25
CA TYR A 118 18.30 -44.16 -55.92
C TYR A 118 19.09 -45.35 -55.34
N PRO A 119 19.48 -45.26 -54.05
CA PRO A 119 20.09 -46.38 -53.35
C PRO A 119 19.06 -47.49 -53.09
N GLU A 120 19.50 -48.60 -52.48
CA GLU A 120 18.62 -49.69 -52.09
C GLU A 120 17.43 -49.20 -51.25
N ALA A 121 16.23 -49.77 -51.47
CA ALA A 121 15.00 -49.40 -50.80
C ALA A 121 15.11 -49.25 -49.27
N ARG A 122 15.85 -50.20 -48.63
CA ARG A 122 16.11 -50.19 -47.19
C ARG A 122 16.88 -48.93 -46.70
N VAL A 123 17.73 -48.34 -47.56
CA VAL A 123 18.47 -47.11 -47.21
C VAL A 123 17.55 -45.92 -47.25
N ILE A 124 16.63 -45.86 -48.25
CA ILE A 124 15.60 -44.82 -48.34
C ILE A 124 14.67 -44.88 -47.11
N HIS A 125 14.18 -46.08 -46.77
CA HIS A 125 13.36 -46.27 -45.57
C HIS A 125 14.06 -45.80 -44.29
N ALA A 126 15.32 -46.21 -44.06
CA ALA A 126 16.07 -45.83 -42.89
C ALA A 126 16.25 -44.31 -42.79
N ARG A 127 16.51 -43.58 -43.88
CA ARG A 127 16.63 -42.11 -43.90
C ARG A 127 15.31 -41.42 -43.59
N VAL A 128 14.24 -41.86 -44.28
CA VAL A 128 12.90 -41.33 -44.05
C VAL A 128 12.44 -41.56 -42.61
N GLN A 129 12.55 -42.78 -42.10
CA GLN A 129 12.17 -43.15 -40.76
C GLN A 129 12.94 -42.32 -39.73
N ARG A 130 14.27 -42.29 -39.83
CA ARG A 130 15.14 -41.55 -38.91
C ARG A 130 14.80 -40.05 -38.92
N THR A 131 14.52 -39.45 -40.09
CA THR A 131 14.19 -38.02 -40.18
C THR A 131 12.85 -37.72 -39.54
N ILE A 132 11.85 -38.58 -39.71
CA ILE A 132 10.53 -38.41 -39.08
C ILE A 132 10.68 -38.59 -37.55
N GLU A 133 11.31 -39.65 -37.09
CA GLU A 133 11.51 -39.93 -35.65
C GLU A 133 12.25 -38.77 -34.94
N LEU A 134 13.35 -38.29 -35.49
CA LEU A 134 14.11 -37.16 -34.92
C LEU A 134 13.28 -35.88 -34.89
N THR A 135 12.40 -35.65 -35.85
CA THR A 135 11.53 -34.45 -35.91
C THR A 135 10.40 -34.56 -34.91
N GLU A 136 9.80 -35.75 -34.80
CA GLU A 136 8.76 -36.02 -33.77
C GLU A 136 9.30 -35.93 -32.35
N ASP A 137 10.49 -36.49 -32.09
CA ASP A 137 11.17 -36.41 -30.79
C ASP A 137 11.46 -34.95 -30.46
N ARG A 138 12.01 -34.19 -31.41
CA ARG A 138 12.28 -32.77 -31.22
C ARG A 138 11.01 -31.93 -30.94
N ASN A 139 9.90 -32.24 -31.62
CA ASN A 139 8.64 -31.59 -31.39
C ASN A 139 7.99 -31.99 -30.06
N THR A 140 8.15 -33.27 -29.67
CA THR A 140 7.71 -33.76 -28.36
C THR A 140 8.51 -33.10 -27.22
N ILE A 141 9.84 -33.00 -27.34
CA ILE A 141 10.71 -32.29 -26.41
C ILE A 141 10.28 -30.81 -26.32
N LYS A 142 10.15 -30.10 -27.46
CA LYS A 142 9.68 -28.70 -27.46
C LYS A 142 8.32 -28.54 -26.76
N GLY A 143 7.39 -29.46 -26.97
CA GLY A 143 6.06 -29.42 -26.35
C GLY A 143 6.08 -29.74 -24.85
N THR A 144 7.09 -30.50 -24.39
CA THR A 144 7.25 -30.86 -22.97
C THR A 144 8.00 -29.77 -22.20
N GLU A 145 8.92 -29.04 -22.84
CA GLU A 145 9.74 -28.00 -22.21
C GLU A 145 9.06 -26.65 -22.09
N ARG A 146 8.00 -26.40 -22.88
CA ARG A 146 7.43 -25.07 -23.02
C ARG A 146 5.97 -24.99 -22.61
N ASP A 147 5.60 -23.83 -22.03
CA ASP A 147 4.22 -23.44 -21.78
C ASP A 147 3.47 -23.27 -23.12
N GLN A 148 2.36 -23.95 -23.28
CA GLN A 148 1.60 -23.99 -24.54
C GLN A 148 0.99 -22.64 -24.91
N LEU A 149 0.67 -21.79 -23.91
CA LEU A 149 0.05 -20.49 -24.14
C LEU A 149 1.07 -19.43 -24.58
N THR A 150 2.19 -19.33 -23.88
CA THR A 150 3.17 -18.24 -24.08
C THR A 150 4.41 -18.65 -24.87
N GLY A 151 4.65 -19.97 -25.04
CA GLY A 151 5.85 -20.51 -25.69
C GLY A 151 7.14 -20.27 -24.90
N LEU A 152 7.08 -19.78 -23.68
CA LEU A 152 8.19 -19.68 -22.74
C LEU A 152 8.56 -21.07 -22.20
N TYR A 153 9.67 -21.19 -21.48
CA TYR A 153 9.94 -22.42 -20.74
C TYR A 153 8.84 -22.68 -19.72
N ASN A 154 8.51 -23.95 -19.48
CA ASN A 154 7.71 -24.32 -18.31
C ASN A 154 8.60 -24.33 -17.05
N ARG A 155 7.99 -24.49 -15.86
CA ARG A 155 8.66 -24.43 -14.57
C ARG A 155 9.80 -25.44 -14.43
N GLU A 156 9.57 -26.72 -14.80
CA GLU A 156 10.54 -27.80 -14.59
C GLU A 156 11.81 -27.57 -15.41
N TYR A 157 11.66 -27.31 -16.70
CA TYR A 157 12.80 -27.09 -17.60
C TYR A 157 13.52 -25.78 -17.33
N PHE A 158 12.78 -24.76 -16.84
CA PHE A 158 13.39 -23.51 -16.47
C PHE A 158 14.39 -23.65 -15.32
N TYR A 159 14.05 -24.40 -14.26
CA TYR A 159 14.95 -24.63 -13.14
C TYR A 159 16.19 -25.40 -13.59
N HIS A 160 16.01 -26.43 -14.42
CA HIS A 160 17.12 -27.15 -14.99
C HIS A 160 18.06 -26.25 -15.82
N TYR A 161 17.51 -25.39 -16.66
CA TYR A 161 18.32 -24.44 -17.44
C TYR A 161 18.97 -23.36 -16.58
N ALA A 162 18.35 -22.93 -15.50
CA ALA A 162 18.96 -21.98 -14.55
C ALA A 162 20.18 -22.61 -13.85
N GLU A 163 20.10 -23.90 -13.46
CA GLU A 163 21.24 -24.63 -12.93
C GLU A 163 22.39 -24.76 -13.97
N GLN A 164 22.06 -25.09 -15.21
CA GLN A 164 23.05 -25.13 -16.28
C GLN A 164 23.66 -23.77 -16.56
N TYR A 165 22.85 -22.71 -16.51
CA TYR A 165 23.31 -21.33 -16.66
C TYR A 165 24.35 -20.98 -15.58
N ASP A 166 24.11 -21.34 -14.33
CA ASP A 166 25.07 -21.15 -13.24
C ASP A 166 26.37 -21.89 -13.41
N LEU A 167 26.32 -23.15 -13.91
CA LEU A 167 27.52 -23.93 -14.20
C LEU A 167 28.41 -23.26 -15.26
N HIS A 168 27.81 -22.66 -16.27
CA HIS A 168 28.53 -21.96 -17.35
C HIS A 168 28.95 -20.53 -16.98
N HIS A 169 28.34 -19.93 -15.95
CA HIS A 169 28.57 -18.55 -15.51
C HIS A 169 28.87 -18.49 -14.01
N ALA A 170 29.72 -19.39 -13.51
CA ALA A 170 30.00 -19.54 -12.08
C ALA A 170 30.48 -18.26 -11.39
N ASP A 171 31.29 -17.46 -12.08
CA ASP A 171 31.90 -16.22 -11.57
C ASP A 171 31.04 -14.97 -11.77
N SER A 172 29.90 -15.05 -12.45
CA SER A 172 29.03 -13.90 -12.69
C SER A 172 27.89 -13.81 -11.67
N SER A 173 27.56 -12.59 -11.24
CA SER A 173 26.36 -12.35 -10.44
C SER A 173 25.12 -12.49 -11.29
N THR A 174 24.09 -13.12 -10.73
CA THR A 174 22.80 -13.36 -11.39
C THR A 174 21.63 -12.90 -10.51
N ASP A 175 20.53 -12.55 -11.13
CA ASP A 175 19.28 -12.14 -10.47
C ASP A 175 18.18 -13.16 -10.76
N ALA A 176 17.41 -13.49 -9.72
CA ALA A 176 16.14 -14.16 -9.86
C ALA A 176 15.00 -13.14 -9.73
N ILE A 177 14.16 -13.05 -10.76
CA ILE A 177 13.09 -12.05 -10.85
C ILE A 177 11.75 -12.74 -11.05
N ILE A 178 10.74 -12.31 -10.31
CA ILE A 178 9.34 -12.66 -10.50
C ILE A 178 8.59 -11.44 -11.02
N ILE A 179 7.76 -11.63 -12.04
CA ILE A 179 6.79 -10.64 -12.51
C ILE A 179 5.40 -11.25 -12.42
N ASP A 180 4.48 -10.56 -11.77
CA ASP A 180 3.07 -10.94 -11.64
C ASP A 180 2.15 -9.85 -12.21
N VAL A 181 0.94 -10.24 -12.62
CA VAL A 181 -0.11 -9.31 -13.05
C VAL A 181 -1.02 -8.99 -11.87
N ASN A 182 -1.11 -7.71 -11.51
CA ASN A 182 -2.03 -7.29 -10.45
C ASN A 182 -3.49 -7.57 -10.83
N HIS A 183 -4.23 -8.20 -9.91
CA HIS A 183 -5.68 -8.48 -10.07
C HIS A 183 -6.05 -9.23 -11.35
N PHE A 184 -5.24 -10.17 -11.81
CA PHE A 184 -5.46 -10.90 -13.07
C PHE A 184 -6.82 -11.63 -13.11
N HIS A 185 -7.33 -12.13 -11.98
CA HIS A 185 -8.67 -12.72 -11.90
C HIS A 185 -9.76 -11.74 -12.30
N MET A 186 -9.66 -10.45 -11.88
CA MET A 186 -10.63 -9.41 -12.25
C MET A 186 -10.58 -9.10 -13.76
N ILE A 187 -9.39 -9.20 -14.38
CA ILE A 187 -9.26 -9.07 -15.84
C ILE A 187 -10.04 -10.19 -16.54
N ASN A 188 -9.90 -11.42 -16.06
CA ASN A 188 -10.62 -12.57 -16.59
C ASN A 188 -12.14 -12.47 -16.35
N GLU A 189 -12.58 -12.00 -15.21
CA GLU A 189 -14.01 -11.80 -14.88
C GLU A 189 -14.63 -10.71 -15.76
N ARG A 190 -13.94 -9.60 -15.97
CA ARG A 190 -14.46 -8.46 -16.72
C ARG A 190 -14.42 -8.64 -18.24
N HIS A 191 -13.36 -9.23 -18.77
CA HIS A 191 -13.10 -9.30 -20.22
C HIS A 191 -13.10 -10.73 -20.79
N GLY A 192 -13.23 -11.74 -19.93
CA GLY A 192 -13.23 -13.15 -20.32
C GLY A 192 -11.82 -13.76 -20.43
N LYS A 193 -11.76 -15.09 -20.34
CA LYS A 193 -10.51 -15.87 -20.31
C LYS A 193 -9.65 -15.68 -21.59
N VAL A 194 -10.29 -15.57 -22.76
CA VAL A 194 -9.56 -15.38 -24.03
C VAL A 194 -8.75 -14.08 -24.03
N TYR A 195 -9.32 -13.03 -23.46
CA TYR A 195 -8.63 -11.75 -23.30
C TYR A 195 -7.44 -11.89 -22.34
N GLY A 196 -7.62 -12.52 -21.17
CA GLY A 196 -6.53 -12.79 -20.24
C GLY A 196 -5.41 -13.63 -20.88
N ASP A 197 -5.75 -14.62 -21.69
CA ASP A 197 -4.76 -15.44 -22.42
C ASP A 197 -3.94 -14.57 -23.41
N HIS A 198 -4.55 -13.62 -24.10
CA HIS A 198 -3.82 -12.66 -24.95
C HIS A 198 -2.91 -11.73 -24.16
N VAL A 199 -3.35 -11.27 -22.97
CA VAL A 199 -2.50 -10.46 -22.05
C VAL A 199 -1.25 -11.26 -21.66
N LEU A 200 -1.42 -12.52 -21.27
CA LEU A 200 -0.29 -13.39 -20.87
C LEU A 200 0.66 -13.67 -22.04
N GLN A 201 0.15 -13.92 -23.23
CA GLN A 201 0.97 -14.09 -24.44
C GLN A 201 1.81 -12.84 -24.73
N ARG A 202 1.20 -11.66 -24.60
CA ARG A 202 1.87 -10.39 -24.84
C ARG A 202 2.98 -10.13 -23.82
N ILE A 203 2.69 -10.33 -22.53
CA ILE A 203 3.70 -10.20 -21.45
C ILE A 203 4.85 -11.17 -21.72
N GLY A 204 4.55 -12.42 -22.05
CA GLY A 204 5.58 -13.42 -22.34
C GLY A 204 6.48 -13.04 -23.51
N ALA A 205 5.92 -12.47 -24.58
CA ALA A 205 6.70 -11.99 -25.72
C ALA A 205 7.58 -10.79 -25.38
N LEU A 206 7.05 -9.83 -24.59
CA LEU A 206 7.79 -8.64 -24.13
C LEU A 206 8.96 -9.01 -23.24
N VAL A 207 8.71 -9.82 -22.20
CA VAL A 207 9.74 -10.23 -21.23
C VAL A 207 10.83 -11.05 -21.93
N ARG A 208 10.47 -11.93 -22.87
CA ARG A 208 11.45 -12.67 -23.68
C ARG A 208 12.32 -11.72 -24.49
N GLY A 209 11.74 -10.72 -25.15
CA GLY A 209 12.49 -9.76 -25.96
C GLY A 209 13.52 -8.97 -25.14
N MET A 210 13.15 -8.54 -23.94
CA MET A 210 14.03 -7.76 -23.05
C MET A 210 15.21 -8.55 -22.51
N VAL A 211 15.07 -9.85 -22.36
CA VAL A 211 16.08 -10.73 -21.70
C VAL A 211 16.94 -11.47 -22.70
N ALA A 212 16.46 -11.65 -23.94
CA ALA A 212 17.16 -12.43 -24.98
C ALA A 212 18.53 -11.87 -25.36
N ASP A 213 18.64 -10.53 -25.46
CA ASP A 213 19.88 -9.85 -25.87
C ASP A 213 20.95 -9.89 -24.77
N GLU A 214 20.57 -10.14 -23.52
CA GLU A 214 21.45 -10.16 -22.36
C GLU A 214 21.82 -11.59 -21.89
N GLY A 215 21.33 -12.58 -22.59
CA GLY A 215 21.66 -14.00 -22.31
C GLY A 215 20.90 -14.61 -21.12
N GLY A 216 19.81 -13.98 -20.66
CA GLY A 216 18.96 -14.54 -19.60
C GLY A 216 17.93 -15.55 -20.14
N ILE A 217 17.24 -16.23 -19.22
CA ILE A 217 16.18 -17.20 -19.49
C ILE A 217 14.88 -16.77 -18.83
N VAL A 218 13.75 -17.13 -19.48
CA VAL A 218 12.40 -16.71 -19.07
C VAL A 218 11.45 -17.90 -19.06
N SER A 219 10.59 -17.96 -18.07
CA SER A 219 9.56 -18.98 -17.90
C SER A 219 8.23 -18.37 -17.49
N ARG A 220 7.16 -19.12 -17.71
CA ARG A 220 5.88 -18.93 -17.03
C ARG A 220 5.72 -20.03 -16.00
N ARG A 221 5.61 -19.63 -14.70
CA ARG A 221 5.48 -20.56 -13.59
C ARG A 221 4.08 -21.16 -13.51
N GLU A 222 3.09 -20.33 -13.23
CA GLU A 222 1.67 -20.68 -13.10
C GLU A 222 0.82 -19.43 -13.33
N ALA A 223 -0.42 -19.61 -13.78
CA ALA A 223 -1.41 -18.53 -13.96
C ALA A 223 -0.80 -17.26 -14.63
N ASP A 224 -0.54 -16.23 -13.85
CA ASP A 224 -0.06 -14.91 -14.25
C ASP A 224 1.39 -14.60 -13.80
N THR A 225 2.11 -15.61 -13.28
CA THR A 225 3.47 -15.46 -12.77
C THR A 225 4.53 -15.82 -13.81
N PHE A 226 5.45 -14.89 -14.07
CA PHE A 226 6.61 -15.06 -14.94
C PHE A 226 7.89 -15.06 -14.14
N MET A 227 8.85 -15.91 -14.51
CA MET A 227 10.16 -16.01 -13.91
C MET A 227 11.24 -15.62 -14.91
N ILE A 228 12.21 -14.81 -14.46
CA ILE A 228 13.39 -14.43 -15.23
C ILE A 228 14.63 -14.76 -14.42
N TYR A 229 15.61 -15.39 -15.07
CA TYR A 229 16.93 -15.57 -14.53
C TYR A 229 17.96 -14.95 -15.48
N CYS A 230 18.69 -13.94 -15.03
CA CYS A 230 19.54 -13.14 -15.91
C CYS A 230 20.81 -12.65 -15.19
N PRO A 231 21.82 -12.10 -15.90
CA PRO A 231 22.91 -11.38 -15.28
C PRO A 231 22.41 -10.24 -14.38
N HIS A 232 23.18 -9.93 -13.33
CA HIS A 232 22.83 -8.90 -12.37
C HIS A 232 22.67 -7.52 -13.04
N ARG A 233 21.57 -6.83 -12.65
CA ARG A 233 21.24 -5.47 -13.11
C ARG A 233 21.24 -4.50 -11.94
N SER A 234 21.64 -3.28 -12.19
CA SER A 234 21.59 -2.19 -11.19
C SER A 234 20.22 -1.48 -11.16
N ASP A 235 19.42 -1.59 -12.24
CA ASP A 235 18.08 -0.98 -12.36
C ASP A 235 17.09 -1.97 -12.98
N TYR A 236 15.95 -2.12 -12.33
CA TYR A 236 14.85 -2.99 -12.74
C TYR A 236 13.63 -2.21 -13.23
N SER A 237 13.62 -0.87 -13.04
CA SER A 237 12.49 -0.02 -13.41
C SER A 237 12.26 -0.03 -14.92
N GLU A 238 13.34 -0.04 -15.71
CA GLU A 238 13.28 -0.04 -17.17
C GLU A 238 12.51 -1.26 -17.72
N ILE A 239 12.71 -2.45 -17.13
CA ILE A 239 12.00 -3.67 -17.54
C ILE A 239 10.50 -3.49 -17.32
N LEU A 240 10.12 -3.05 -16.13
CA LEU A 240 8.72 -2.95 -15.74
C LEU A 240 8.01 -1.81 -16.46
N ASP A 241 8.65 -0.66 -16.60
CA ASP A 241 8.10 0.51 -17.29
C ASP A 241 7.94 0.26 -18.78
N THR A 242 8.88 -0.45 -19.40
CA THR A 242 8.77 -0.82 -20.83
C THR A 242 7.65 -1.82 -21.04
N ALA A 243 7.50 -2.80 -20.16
CA ALA A 243 6.40 -3.76 -20.23
C ALA A 243 5.04 -3.08 -20.02
N ASN A 244 4.92 -2.20 -19.00
CA ASN A 244 3.68 -1.47 -18.74
C ASN A 244 3.31 -0.52 -19.89
N ARG A 245 4.27 0.21 -20.48
CA ARG A 245 4.02 1.06 -21.65
C ARG A 245 3.56 0.25 -22.86
N ALA A 246 4.23 -0.85 -23.16
CA ALA A 246 3.88 -1.70 -24.29
C ALA A 246 2.51 -2.39 -24.14
N LEU A 247 2.04 -2.58 -22.90
CA LEU A 247 0.68 -3.03 -22.61
C LEU A 247 -0.35 -1.91 -22.77
N ALA A 248 -0.01 -0.67 -22.40
CA ALA A 248 -0.90 0.48 -22.50
C ALA A 248 -1.10 0.99 -23.94
N GLU A 249 -0.12 0.83 -24.82
CA GLU A 249 -0.13 1.36 -26.21
C GLU A 249 -0.92 0.51 -27.22
N ASN A 250 -1.43 -0.68 -26.86
CA ASN A 250 -2.13 -1.61 -27.74
C ASN A 250 -3.59 -1.80 -27.32
N ASP A 251 -4.27 -2.83 -27.86
CA ASP A 251 -5.69 -3.17 -27.64
C ASP A 251 -6.11 -3.37 -26.14
N PHE A 252 -5.20 -3.16 -25.21
CA PHE A 252 -5.40 -3.26 -23.75
C PHE A 252 -5.59 -1.90 -23.07
N SER A 253 -5.77 -0.82 -23.81
CA SER A 253 -5.90 0.56 -23.29
C SER A 253 -7.08 0.75 -22.31
N ASP A 254 -8.12 -0.07 -22.43
CA ASP A 254 -9.30 -0.03 -21.55
C ASP A 254 -9.15 -0.84 -20.25
N SER A 255 -8.12 -1.68 -20.15
CA SER A 255 -7.82 -2.46 -18.95
C SER A 255 -6.55 -1.95 -18.29
N LEU A 256 -6.64 -1.56 -17.00
CA LEU A 256 -5.50 -1.19 -16.17
C LEU A 256 -4.66 -2.44 -15.81
N VAL A 257 -4.07 -3.09 -16.86
CA VAL A 257 -3.11 -4.17 -16.65
C VAL A 257 -1.86 -3.58 -16.06
N ARG A 258 -1.57 -3.90 -14.80
CA ARG A 258 -0.35 -3.46 -14.10
C ARG A 258 0.46 -4.66 -13.65
N LEU A 259 1.75 -4.56 -13.86
CA LEU A 259 2.72 -5.57 -13.43
C LEU A 259 3.37 -5.15 -12.12
N ARG A 260 3.67 -6.13 -11.29
CA ARG A 260 4.54 -5.99 -10.12
C ARG A 260 5.75 -6.91 -10.27
N MET A 261 6.85 -6.53 -9.65
CA MET A 261 8.12 -7.23 -9.74
C MET A 261 8.74 -7.45 -8.38
N GLY A 262 9.17 -8.67 -8.11
CA GLY A 262 10.03 -9.00 -6.99
C GLY A 262 11.38 -9.50 -7.49
N VAL A 263 12.45 -9.05 -6.87
CA VAL A 263 13.82 -9.31 -7.29
C VAL A 263 14.63 -9.89 -6.14
N TYR A 264 15.26 -11.03 -6.34
CA TYR A 264 16.38 -11.47 -5.53
C TYR A 264 17.68 -11.13 -6.29
N ALA A 265 18.20 -9.94 -6.01
CA ALA A 265 19.40 -9.41 -6.63
C ALA A 265 20.65 -10.10 -6.12
N ASN A 266 21.64 -10.32 -6.99
CA ASN A 266 22.87 -11.05 -6.68
C ASN A 266 22.58 -12.39 -5.97
N ALA A 267 21.68 -13.18 -6.57
CA ALA A 267 21.19 -14.41 -5.97
C ALA A 267 22.33 -15.35 -5.57
N ASP A 268 22.31 -15.78 -4.32
CA ASP A 268 23.31 -16.70 -3.79
C ASP A 268 23.19 -18.06 -4.49
N LYS A 269 24.23 -18.46 -5.24
CA LYS A 269 24.26 -19.71 -6.00
C LYS A 269 24.36 -20.95 -5.13
N ALA A 270 24.69 -20.83 -3.85
CA ALA A 270 24.65 -21.92 -2.89
C ALA A 270 23.19 -22.27 -2.48
N VAL A 271 22.26 -21.35 -2.71
CA VAL A 271 20.82 -21.58 -2.49
C VAL A 271 20.23 -22.27 -3.71
N ASP A 272 19.40 -23.28 -3.49
CA ASP A 272 18.64 -23.95 -4.54
C ASP A 272 17.87 -22.97 -5.43
N VAL A 273 17.80 -23.23 -6.73
CA VAL A 273 17.19 -22.32 -7.72
C VAL A 273 15.73 -22.04 -7.38
N GLU A 274 14.95 -23.02 -6.99
CA GLU A 274 13.54 -22.84 -6.62
C GLU A 274 13.40 -21.86 -5.46
N ARG A 275 14.20 -22.03 -4.42
CA ARG A 275 14.21 -21.12 -3.26
C ARG A 275 14.64 -19.69 -3.61
N ARG A 276 15.49 -19.50 -4.64
CA ARG A 276 15.83 -18.14 -5.10
C ARG A 276 14.58 -17.44 -5.66
N PHE A 277 13.75 -18.18 -6.40
CA PHE A 277 12.50 -17.65 -6.91
C PHE A 277 11.42 -17.48 -5.84
N ASP A 278 11.41 -18.30 -4.80
CA ASP A 278 10.54 -18.09 -3.64
C ASP A 278 10.91 -16.78 -2.91
N ARG A 279 12.20 -16.47 -2.76
CA ARG A 279 12.67 -15.19 -2.22
C ARG A 279 12.25 -14.01 -3.10
N ALA A 280 12.39 -14.12 -4.42
CA ALA A 280 11.89 -13.10 -5.35
C ALA A 280 10.37 -12.95 -5.26
N LYS A 281 9.62 -14.04 -5.07
CA LYS A 281 8.17 -14.03 -4.89
C LYS A 281 7.77 -13.31 -3.60
N MET A 282 8.44 -13.60 -2.48
CA MET A 282 8.26 -12.87 -1.21
C MET A 282 8.39 -11.35 -1.43
N ALA A 283 9.42 -10.91 -2.16
CA ALA A 283 9.59 -9.50 -2.49
C ALA A 283 8.43 -8.97 -3.33
N ALA A 284 7.96 -9.71 -4.35
CA ALA A 284 6.82 -9.30 -5.18
C ALA A 284 5.53 -9.15 -4.38
N ASP A 285 5.32 -10.01 -3.39
CA ASP A 285 4.10 -9.99 -2.56
C ASP A 285 4.07 -8.80 -1.59
N THR A 286 5.22 -8.23 -1.18
CA THR A 286 5.26 -6.99 -0.37
C THR A 286 4.70 -5.76 -1.08
N VAL A 287 4.64 -5.76 -2.41
CA VAL A 287 4.09 -4.66 -3.22
C VAL A 287 2.74 -4.99 -3.85
N ARG A 288 2.11 -6.09 -3.40
CA ARG A 288 0.76 -6.47 -3.84
C ARG A 288 -0.25 -5.40 -3.43
N GLY A 289 -1.08 -4.95 -4.39
CA GLY A 289 -2.08 -3.92 -4.13
C GLY A 289 -1.52 -2.50 -3.94
N ASN A 290 -0.20 -2.31 -3.99
CA ASN A 290 0.39 -0.98 -3.90
C ASN A 290 0.41 -0.32 -5.29
N PHE A 291 -0.21 0.88 -5.40
CA PHE A 291 -0.31 1.61 -6.67
C PHE A 291 0.90 2.53 -6.94
N THR A 292 1.68 2.84 -5.92
CA THR A 292 2.84 3.75 -6.03
C THR A 292 4.17 3.02 -6.12
N ARG A 293 4.27 1.82 -5.53
CA ARG A 293 5.48 0.99 -5.55
C ARG A 293 5.13 -0.36 -6.16
N ASN A 294 5.76 -0.68 -7.29
CA ASN A 294 5.52 -1.90 -8.07
C ASN A 294 6.75 -2.81 -8.18
N ILE A 295 7.88 -2.42 -7.58
CA ILE A 295 9.12 -3.20 -7.52
C ILE A 295 9.57 -3.32 -6.07
N SER A 296 9.96 -4.54 -5.67
CA SER A 296 10.59 -4.81 -4.38
C SER A 296 11.80 -5.73 -4.56
N ILE A 297 12.86 -5.43 -3.83
CA ILE A 297 14.08 -6.26 -3.80
C ILE A 297 14.08 -7.04 -2.50
N TYR A 298 14.28 -8.35 -2.60
CA TYR A 298 14.37 -9.24 -1.45
C TYR A 298 15.54 -8.86 -0.54
N ASP A 299 15.29 -8.79 0.74
CA ASP A 299 16.29 -8.75 1.79
C ASP A 299 16.04 -9.85 2.84
N ALA A 300 17.05 -10.10 3.68
CA ALA A 300 16.97 -11.17 4.68
C ALA A 300 15.88 -10.93 5.75
N THR A 301 15.44 -9.68 5.94
CA THR A 301 14.38 -9.32 6.92
C THR A 301 13.03 -9.82 6.45
N MET A 302 12.79 -9.88 5.14
CA MET A 302 11.55 -10.43 4.56
C MET A 302 11.36 -11.91 4.89
N HIS A 303 12.44 -12.69 4.82
CA HIS A 303 12.37 -14.12 5.21
C HIS A 303 12.08 -14.29 6.70
N SER A 304 12.72 -13.48 7.54
CA SER A 304 12.47 -13.50 8.99
C SER A 304 11.03 -13.10 9.31
N ALA A 305 10.47 -12.12 8.60
CA ALA A 305 9.07 -11.74 8.74
C ALA A 305 8.11 -12.85 8.35
N GLU A 306 8.41 -13.60 7.28
CA GLU A 306 7.58 -14.73 6.85
C GLU A 306 7.63 -15.90 7.83
N LEU A 307 8.80 -16.22 8.35
CA LEU A 307 8.95 -17.23 9.40
C LEU A 307 8.18 -16.83 10.66
N LEU A 308 8.25 -15.56 11.04
CA LEU A 308 7.48 -15.02 12.16
C LEU A 308 5.97 -15.17 11.91
N ARG A 309 5.47 -14.80 10.71
CA ARG A 309 4.05 -14.95 10.35
C ARG A 309 3.60 -16.42 10.44
N ALA A 310 4.40 -17.34 9.91
CA ALA A 310 4.11 -18.77 10.01
C ALA A 310 4.07 -19.24 11.47
N GLN A 311 5.04 -18.84 12.28
CA GLN A 311 5.07 -19.16 13.71
C GLN A 311 3.84 -18.61 14.44
N LEU A 312 3.44 -17.35 14.19
CA LEU A 312 2.26 -16.75 14.84
C LEU A 312 0.96 -17.48 14.48
N LEU A 313 0.85 -18.02 13.25
CA LEU A 313 -0.30 -18.84 12.86
C LEU A 313 -0.31 -20.20 13.57
N ASP A 314 0.84 -20.87 13.63
CA ASP A 314 0.96 -22.18 14.28
C ASP A 314 0.71 -22.09 15.80
N ASP A 315 1.16 -21.01 16.43
CA ASP A 315 1.05 -20.82 17.87
C ASP A 315 -0.33 -20.29 18.32
N PHE A 316 -1.18 -19.81 17.40
CA PHE A 316 -2.46 -19.14 17.70
C PHE A 316 -3.40 -19.95 18.60
N ALA A 317 -3.70 -21.20 18.22
CA ALA A 317 -4.63 -22.05 18.97
C ALA A 317 -4.14 -22.30 20.41
N HIS A 318 -2.83 -22.56 20.55
CA HIS A 318 -2.20 -22.75 21.85
C HIS A 318 -2.19 -21.46 22.67
N ALA A 319 -1.99 -20.31 22.00
CA ALA A 319 -2.01 -19.00 22.67
C ALA A 319 -3.36 -18.66 23.27
N LEU A 320 -4.47 -19.01 22.61
CA LEU A 320 -5.82 -18.88 23.17
C LEU A 320 -6.02 -19.78 24.40
N GLU A 321 -5.64 -21.05 24.30
CA GLU A 321 -5.78 -22.01 25.41
C GLU A 321 -4.94 -21.63 26.65
N GLN A 322 -3.76 -21.05 26.44
CA GLN A 322 -2.83 -20.66 27.50
C GLN A 322 -3.02 -19.21 27.96
N HIS A 323 -4.08 -18.51 27.55
CA HIS A 323 -4.37 -17.12 27.92
C HIS A 323 -3.19 -16.17 27.64
N GLN A 324 -2.46 -16.36 26.53
CA GLN A 324 -1.36 -15.49 26.16
C GLN A 324 -1.84 -14.14 25.61
N PHE A 325 -3.08 -14.10 25.11
CA PHE A 325 -3.74 -12.85 24.74
C PHE A 325 -4.28 -12.16 26.00
N CYS A 326 -3.90 -10.90 26.19
CA CYS A 326 -4.34 -10.08 27.32
C CYS A 326 -5.04 -8.82 26.78
N VAL A 327 -6.05 -8.35 27.49
CA VAL A 327 -6.75 -7.11 27.17
C VAL A 327 -6.16 -5.97 27.98
N TYR A 328 -5.79 -4.90 27.29
CA TYR A 328 -5.39 -3.62 27.87
C TYR A 328 -6.52 -2.62 27.66
N TYR A 329 -6.69 -1.68 28.58
CA TYR A 329 -7.77 -0.70 28.55
C TYR A 329 -7.19 0.70 28.42
N GLN A 330 -7.65 1.46 27.40
CA GLN A 330 -7.26 2.85 27.26
C GLN A 330 -8.45 3.76 27.53
N PRO A 331 -8.32 4.71 28.50
CA PRO A 331 -9.42 5.56 28.88
C PRO A 331 -9.75 6.59 27.82
N LYS A 332 -11.07 6.80 27.60
CA LYS A 332 -11.65 7.86 26.77
C LYS A 332 -12.23 8.95 27.66
N PHE A 333 -11.91 10.22 27.36
CA PHE A 333 -12.32 11.36 28.19
C PHE A 333 -13.25 12.29 27.43
N ASN A 334 -14.40 12.58 28.02
CA ASN A 334 -15.24 13.67 27.60
C ASN A 334 -14.59 15.00 27.99
N ILE A 335 -14.34 15.87 27.02
CA ILE A 335 -13.65 17.15 27.18
C ILE A 335 -14.60 18.36 27.14
N LEU A 336 -15.91 18.15 27.01
CA LEU A 336 -16.89 19.24 26.97
C LEU A 336 -17.08 19.93 28.33
N ALA A 337 -16.84 19.21 29.43
CA ALA A 337 -16.86 19.78 30.77
C ALA A 337 -15.63 20.66 31.02
N ASP A 338 -15.66 21.49 32.07
CA ASP A 338 -14.53 22.34 32.47
C ASP A 338 -13.27 21.50 32.74
N GLU A 339 -13.42 20.38 33.44
CA GLU A 339 -12.39 19.36 33.59
C GLU A 339 -12.75 18.11 32.76
N PRO A 340 -11.75 17.46 32.11
CA PRO A 340 -11.98 16.22 31.39
C PRO A 340 -12.54 15.11 32.27
N VAL A 341 -13.64 14.50 31.87
CA VAL A 341 -14.36 13.46 32.61
C VAL A 341 -14.18 12.10 31.93
N LEU A 342 -13.79 11.07 32.67
CA LEU A 342 -13.69 9.70 32.17
C LEU A 342 -15.08 9.22 31.73
N SER A 343 -15.24 8.85 30.46
CA SER A 343 -16.53 8.43 29.89
C SER A 343 -16.62 6.95 29.58
N SER A 344 -15.58 6.36 29.02
CA SER A 344 -15.49 4.97 28.60
C SER A 344 -14.03 4.53 28.52
N ALA A 345 -13.79 3.30 28.08
CA ALA A 345 -12.45 2.81 27.75
C ALA A 345 -12.50 1.99 26.46
N GLU A 346 -11.40 1.88 25.76
CA GLU A 346 -11.22 0.96 24.65
C GLU A 346 -10.42 -0.26 25.05
N ALA A 347 -10.89 -1.44 24.64
CA ALA A 347 -10.23 -2.71 24.86
C ALA A 347 -9.25 -2.99 23.69
N LEU A 348 -7.99 -3.11 24.02
CA LEU A 348 -6.90 -3.28 23.08
C LEU A 348 -6.19 -4.62 23.38
N VAL A 349 -6.30 -5.57 22.49
CA VAL A 349 -5.64 -6.88 22.62
C VAL A 349 -4.12 -6.73 22.55
N ARG A 350 -3.40 -7.52 23.35
CA ARG A 350 -1.95 -7.65 23.38
C ARG A 350 -1.59 -9.12 23.46
N TRP A 351 -0.61 -9.56 22.70
CA TRP A 351 -0.13 -10.93 22.76
C TRP A 351 1.18 -11.02 23.52
N LYS A 352 1.16 -11.65 24.69
CA LYS A 352 2.36 -11.96 25.49
C LYS A 352 2.87 -13.35 25.09
N HIS A 353 3.63 -13.38 24.01
CA HIS A 353 4.19 -14.63 23.50
C HIS A 353 5.35 -15.10 24.38
N PRO A 354 5.45 -16.40 24.75
CA PRO A 354 6.47 -16.89 25.67
C PRO A 354 7.92 -16.73 25.14
N GLU A 355 8.13 -16.85 23.84
CA GLU A 355 9.45 -16.74 23.21
C GLU A 355 9.70 -15.37 22.57
N LEU A 356 8.70 -14.76 21.96
CA LEU A 356 8.83 -13.50 21.21
C LEU A 356 8.60 -12.26 22.10
N GLY A 357 8.12 -12.44 23.34
CA GLY A 357 7.75 -11.34 24.21
C GLY A 357 6.43 -10.68 23.81
N MET A 358 6.37 -9.36 23.80
CA MET A 358 5.14 -8.63 23.42
C MET A 358 5.07 -8.46 21.90
N VAL A 359 4.20 -9.23 21.26
CA VAL A 359 3.93 -9.14 19.81
C VAL A 359 2.96 -7.99 19.55
N SER A 360 3.27 -7.17 18.53
CA SER A 360 2.46 -6.00 18.17
C SER A 360 1.13 -6.43 17.50
N PRO A 361 -0.01 -5.80 17.84
CA PRO A 361 -1.28 -6.02 17.14
C PRO A 361 -1.18 -5.81 15.62
N GLY A 362 -0.38 -4.85 15.17
CA GLY A 362 -0.14 -4.61 13.74
C GLY A 362 0.54 -5.76 12.99
N GLU A 363 1.15 -6.73 13.71
CA GLU A 363 1.76 -7.92 13.11
C GLU A 363 0.77 -9.10 13.02
N PHE A 364 -0.06 -9.31 14.05
CA PHE A 364 -0.92 -10.50 14.10
C PHE A 364 -2.37 -10.25 13.66
N ILE A 365 -2.96 -9.06 13.88
CA ILE A 365 -4.36 -8.79 13.51
C ILE A 365 -4.57 -8.94 11.99
N PRO A 366 -3.79 -8.27 11.10
CA PRO A 366 -3.96 -8.44 9.66
C PRO A 366 -3.74 -9.89 9.21
N LEU A 367 -2.80 -10.58 9.85
CA LEU A 367 -2.51 -11.98 9.57
C LEU A 367 -3.69 -12.89 9.92
N PHE A 368 -4.36 -12.64 11.04
CA PHE A 368 -5.52 -13.42 11.47
C PHE A 368 -6.77 -13.09 10.67
N GLU A 369 -6.94 -11.85 10.21
CA GLU A 369 -7.99 -11.47 9.26
C GLU A 369 -7.83 -12.21 7.92
N GLU A 370 -6.61 -12.21 7.35
CA GLU A 370 -6.30 -12.92 6.10
C GLU A 370 -6.59 -14.42 6.17
N ASN A 371 -6.45 -15.03 7.35
CA ASN A 371 -6.58 -16.48 7.56
C ASN A 371 -7.89 -16.87 8.28
N GLY A 372 -8.80 -15.93 8.55
CA GLY A 372 -10.09 -16.18 9.20
C GLY A 372 -10.01 -16.51 10.68
N LEU A 373 -8.84 -16.35 11.33
CA LEU A 373 -8.62 -16.63 12.75
C LEU A 373 -9.07 -15.46 13.64
N ILE A 374 -9.29 -14.30 13.06
CA ILE A 374 -9.68 -13.09 13.79
C ILE A 374 -10.95 -13.28 14.60
N ARG A 375 -11.92 -14.05 14.08
CA ARG A 375 -13.17 -14.36 14.75
C ARG A 375 -12.98 -15.04 16.10
N ASP A 376 -12.09 -16.01 16.18
CA ASP A 376 -11.83 -16.72 17.42
C ASP A 376 -11.12 -15.83 18.43
N LEU A 377 -10.24 -14.94 17.96
CA LEU A 377 -9.60 -13.92 18.79
C LEU A 377 -10.61 -12.90 19.30
N ASP A 378 -11.49 -12.37 18.44
CA ASP A 378 -12.48 -11.36 18.80
C ASP A 378 -13.48 -11.92 19.82
N ASN A 379 -13.99 -13.13 19.62
CA ASN A 379 -14.81 -13.84 20.61
C ASN A 379 -14.11 -14.01 21.96
N TYR A 380 -12.80 -14.36 21.97
CA TYR A 380 -12.01 -14.45 23.17
C TYR A 380 -11.91 -13.08 23.87
N VAL A 381 -11.59 -12.01 23.15
CA VAL A 381 -11.47 -10.65 23.68
C VAL A 381 -12.81 -10.16 24.24
N TRP A 382 -13.93 -10.39 23.55
CA TRP A 382 -15.27 -9.98 24.01
C TRP A 382 -15.63 -10.67 25.34
N ARG A 383 -15.31 -11.94 25.49
CA ARG A 383 -15.54 -12.69 26.74
C ARG A 383 -14.67 -12.19 27.88
N GLU A 384 -13.40 -11.93 27.62
CA GLU A 384 -12.47 -11.36 28.62
C GLU A 384 -12.95 -9.97 29.07
N VAL A 385 -13.39 -9.12 28.13
CA VAL A 385 -13.93 -7.78 28.45
C VAL A 385 -15.23 -7.89 29.27
N ALA A 386 -16.16 -8.76 28.87
CA ALA A 386 -17.40 -8.95 29.59
C ALA A 386 -17.17 -9.47 31.02
N SER A 387 -16.27 -10.44 31.18
CA SER A 387 -15.83 -10.95 32.47
C SER A 387 -15.21 -9.84 33.35
N GLN A 388 -14.36 -9.01 32.76
CA GLN A 388 -13.67 -7.93 33.48
C GLN A 388 -14.64 -6.82 33.91
N ILE A 389 -15.60 -6.43 33.06
CA ILE A 389 -16.65 -5.47 33.43
C ILE A 389 -17.46 -6.01 34.62
N ARG A 390 -17.80 -7.31 34.58
CA ARG A 390 -18.54 -7.97 35.68
C ARG A 390 -17.73 -7.94 36.96
N GLU A 391 -16.44 -8.24 36.92
CA GLU A 391 -15.54 -8.17 38.06
C GLU A 391 -15.45 -6.75 38.65
N TRP A 392 -15.33 -5.71 37.83
CA TRP A 392 -15.35 -4.33 38.31
C TRP A 392 -16.68 -3.97 38.98
N LYS A 393 -17.82 -4.38 38.40
CA LYS A 393 -19.13 -4.19 39.05
C LYS A 393 -19.18 -4.80 40.42
N ASP A 394 -18.69 -6.01 40.58
CA ASP A 394 -18.75 -6.77 41.84
C ASP A 394 -17.75 -6.25 42.88
N ARG A 395 -16.52 -5.92 42.48
CA ARG A 395 -15.43 -5.50 43.39
C ARG A 395 -15.44 -4.02 43.70
N LEU A 396 -15.68 -3.16 42.71
CA LEU A 396 -15.61 -1.72 42.86
C LEU A 396 -17.00 -1.10 43.09
N GLY A 397 -18.07 -1.78 42.69
CA GLY A 397 -19.43 -1.23 42.69
C GLY A 397 -19.68 -0.19 41.59
N PHE A 398 -18.72 0.05 40.71
CA PHE A 398 -18.83 0.94 39.57
C PHE A 398 -17.86 0.50 38.45
N TYR A 399 -18.11 0.94 37.23
CA TYR A 399 -17.35 0.64 36.04
C TYR A 399 -17.58 1.73 35.00
N VAL A 400 -16.87 1.66 33.88
CA VAL A 400 -17.13 2.44 32.68
C VAL A 400 -17.46 1.50 31.52
N PRO A 401 -18.26 1.93 30.55
CA PRO A 401 -18.47 1.16 29.32
C PRO A 401 -17.13 0.90 28.61
N VAL A 402 -17.03 -0.25 27.96
CA VAL A 402 -15.82 -0.63 27.23
C VAL A 402 -16.15 -0.85 25.77
N SER A 403 -15.43 -0.20 24.89
CA SER A 403 -15.50 -0.43 23.44
C SER A 403 -14.65 -1.63 23.03
N VAL A 404 -15.20 -2.48 22.19
CA VAL A 404 -14.55 -3.65 21.61
C VAL A 404 -14.60 -3.57 20.10
N ASN A 405 -13.52 -3.99 19.44
CA ASN A 405 -13.45 -4.09 17.99
C ASN A 405 -14.31 -5.25 17.49
N VAL A 406 -15.00 -5.03 16.37
CA VAL A 406 -15.78 -6.02 15.63
C VAL A 406 -15.25 -6.04 14.20
N SER A 407 -14.63 -7.14 13.83
CA SER A 407 -14.03 -7.27 12.51
C SER A 407 -15.10 -7.39 11.41
N ARG A 408 -14.69 -7.10 10.17
CA ARG A 408 -15.55 -7.32 9.01
C ARG A 408 -15.99 -8.79 8.92
N VAL A 409 -15.08 -9.72 9.19
CA VAL A 409 -15.33 -11.16 9.14
C VAL A 409 -16.46 -11.56 10.10
N ASP A 410 -16.51 -10.95 11.30
CA ASP A 410 -17.55 -11.21 12.30
C ASP A 410 -18.95 -10.82 11.81
N ILE A 411 -19.04 -9.73 11.05
CA ILE A 411 -20.33 -9.22 10.56
C ILE A 411 -20.88 -10.09 9.42
N PHE A 412 -20.02 -10.68 8.59
CA PHE A 412 -20.42 -11.43 7.41
C PHE A 412 -20.61 -12.93 7.67
N ASP A 413 -19.80 -13.54 8.51
CA ASP A 413 -19.68 -14.99 8.58
C ASP A 413 -20.57 -15.65 9.64
N PHE A 414 -21.12 -14.90 10.64
CA PHE A 414 -21.99 -15.47 11.66
C PHE A 414 -22.96 -14.45 12.28
N ASP A 415 -23.88 -14.94 13.13
CA ASP A 415 -24.85 -14.07 13.81
C ASP A 415 -24.21 -13.38 15.03
N VAL A 416 -23.43 -12.33 14.77
CA VAL A 416 -22.79 -11.50 15.81
C VAL A 416 -23.78 -10.94 16.82
N VAL A 417 -25.03 -10.69 16.40
CA VAL A 417 -26.09 -10.18 17.28
C VAL A 417 -26.45 -11.22 18.35
N SER A 418 -26.60 -12.50 17.97
CA SER A 418 -26.83 -13.57 18.93
C SER A 418 -25.67 -13.74 19.89
N THR A 419 -24.45 -13.73 19.37
CA THR A 419 -23.23 -13.87 20.18
C THR A 419 -23.11 -12.80 21.27
N PHE A 420 -23.35 -11.53 20.93
CA PHE A 420 -23.34 -10.47 21.94
C PHE A 420 -24.48 -10.56 22.94
N ASN A 421 -25.71 -10.97 22.53
CA ASN A 421 -26.82 -11.17 23.44
C ASN A 421 -26.53 -12.32 24.43
N ASP A 422 -25.99 -13.43 23.96
CA ASP A 422 -25.60 -14.57 24.79
C ASP A 422 -24.54 -14.16 25.80
N LEU A 423 -23.56 -13.32 25.37
CA LEU A 423 -22.53 -12.78 26.22
C LEU A 423 -23.09 -11.88 27.33
N LEU A 424 -24.05 -10.99 27.00
CA LEU A 424 -24.70 -10.13 27.99
C LEU A 424 -25.50 -10.98 29.03
N GLU A 425 -26.17 -12.02 28.59
CA GLU A 425 -26.92 -12.93 29.47
C GLU A 425 -25.98 -13.70 30.40
N GLU A 426 -24.89 -14.28 29.85
CA GLU A 426 -23.91 -15.06 30.60
C GLU A 426 -23.24 -14.24 31.73
N PHE A 427 -22.83 -13.02 31.43
CA PHE A 427 -22.13 -12.15 32.40
C PHE A 427 -23.06 -11.18 33.14
N SER A 428 -24.38 -11.28 32.95
CA SER A 428 -25.37 -10.39 33.55
C SER A 428 -25.05 -8.91 33.31
N LEU A 429 -24.76 -8.56 32.08
CA LEU A 429 -24.47 -7.21 31.60
C LEU A 429 -25.66 -6.62 30.84
N SER A 430 -25.60 -5.32 30.58
CA SER A 430 -26.53 -4.62 29.69
C SER A 430 -25.82 -4.23 28.40
N ALA A 431 -26.58 -4.05 27.29
CA ALA A 431 -26.00 -3.65 26.02
C ALA A 431 -25.20 -2.32 26.10
N GLY A 432 -25.58 -1.42 27.02
CA GLY A 432 -24.85 -0.17 27.24
C GLY A 432 -23.50 -0.32 27.97
N ASP A 433 -23.15 -1.52 28.45
CA ASP A 433 -21.87 -1.78 29.10
C ASP A 433 -20.75 -2.07 28.09
N ILE A 434 -21.11 -2.48 26.87
CA ILE A 434 -20.19 -2.78 25.79
C ILE A 434 -20.54 -1.90 24.57
N CYS A 435 -19.56 -1.16 24.04
CA CYS A 435 -19.67 -0.42 22.81
C CYS A 435 -18.98 -1.21 21.69
N LEU A 436 -19.46 -1.12 20.47
CA LEU A 436 -18.95 -1.88 19.33
C LEU A 436 -18.25 -0.94 18.35
N GLU A 437 -16.98 -1.19 18.08
CA GLU A 437 -16.19 -0.43 17.12
C GLU A 437 -16.09 -1.16 15.78
N ILE A 438 -16.53 -0.52 14.70
CA ILE A 438 -16.53 -1.07 13.33
C ILE A 438 -15.79 -0.10 12.43
N THR A 439 -14.77 -0.57 11.73
CA THR A 439 -13.93 0.28 10.87
C THR A 439 -14.67 0.85 9.66
N GLU A 440 -14.25 2.03 9.17
CA GLU A 440 -14.81 2.66 7.96
C GLU A 440 -14.75 1.71 6.76
N SER A 441 -13.67 0.97 6.59
CA SER A 441 -13.46 0.05 5.48
C SER A 441 -14.49 -1.08 5.43
N ALA A 442 -14.99 -1.53 6.56
CA ALA A 442 -16.02 -2.57 6.61
C ALA A 442 -17.31 -2.15 5.86
N TYR A 443 -17.68 -0.87 5.93
CA TYR A 443 -18.90 -0.35 5.28
C TYR A 443 -18.80 -0.20 3.75
N THR A 444 -17.64 -0.36 3.14
CA THR A 444 -17.45 -0.07 1.71
C THR A 444 -17.74 -1.24 0.76
N GLU A 445 -17.66 -2.50 1.21
CA GLU A 445 -17.73 -3.68 0.34
C GLU A 445 -19.18 -4.25 0.16
N ASP A 446 -19.94 -4.40 1.24
CA ASP A 446 -21.36 -4.79 1.16
C ASP A 446 -22.17 -3.97 2.18
N SER A 447 -22.42 -2.72 1.82
CA SER A 447 -23.04 -1.74 2.70
C SER A 447 -24.45 -2.18 3.18
N GLU A 448 -25.21 -2.93 2.39
CA GLU A 448 -26.56 -3.33 2.79
C GLU A 448 -26.58 -4.38 3.92
N GLN A 449 -25.68 -5.37 3.87
CA GLN A 449 -25.62 -6.39 4.92
C GLN A 449 -25.12 -5.79 6.22
N ILE A 450 -24.07 -4.97 6.18
CA ILE A 450 -23.53 -4.29 7.35
C ILE A 450 -24.56 -3.37 7.99
N ILE A 451 -25.23 -2.52 7.20
CA ILE A 451 -26.28 -1.64 7.71
C ILE A 451 -27.39 -2.43 8.39
N ARG A 452 -27.80 -3.57 7.83
CA ARG A 452 -28.82 -4.45 8.46
C ARG A 452 -28.34 -5.01 9.80
N THR A 453 -27.12 -5.53 9.86
CA THR A 453 -26.54 -6.11 11.09
C THR A 453 -26.37 -5.03 12.16
N VAL A 454 -25.82 -3.86 11.81
CA VAL A 454 -25.65 -2.74 12.73
C VAL A 454 -26.98 -2.23 13.26
N ASN A 455 -28.02 -2.13 12.41
CA ASN A 455 -29.37 -1.76 12.88
C ASN A 455 -29.92 -2.76 13.90
N ARG A 456 -29.75 -4.08 13.68
CA ARG A 456 -30.15 -5.12 14.64
C ARG A 456 -29.41 -4.99 15.98
N LEU A 457 -28.09 -4.73 15.95
CA LEU A 457 -27.30 -4.49 17.16
C LEU A 457 -27.81 -3.26 17.92
N ARG A 458 -28.11 -2.17 17.22
CA ARG A 458 -28.66 -0.96 17.83
C ARG A 458 -30.09 -1.16 18.37
N GLU A 459 -30.92 -1.96 17.72
CA GLU A 459 -32.23 -2.36 18.21
C GLU A 459 -32.13 -3.18 19.51
N CYS A 460 -31.07 -3.99 19.69
CA CYS A 460 -30.74 -4.66 20.94
C CYS A 460 -30.19 -3.72 22.02
N GLY A 461 -29.90 -2.46 21.69
CA GLY A 461 -29.44 -1.44 22.62
C GLY A 461 -27.92 -1.23 22.66
N PHE A 462 -27.16 -1.88 21.77
CA PHE A 462 -25.73 -1.64 21.65
C PHE A 462 -25.43 -0.27 21.06
N TYR A 463 -24.34 0.30 21.48
CA TYR A 463 -23.79 1.56 20.97
C TYR A 463 -22.69 1.25 19.95
N VAL A 464 -22.82 1.80 18.74
CA VAL A 464 -21.92 1.48 17.62
C VAL A 464 -21.10 2.71 17.24
N GLU A 465 -19.79 2.58 17.36
CA GLU A 465 -18.80 3.58 16.98
C GLU A 465 -18.20 3.22 15.61
N MET A 466 -18.10 4.21 14.70
CA MET A 466 -17.34 4.03 13.46
C MET A 466 -15.88 4.39 13.71
N ASP A 467 -14.99 3.44 13.45
CA ASP A 467 -13.55 3.56 13.68
C ASP A 467 -12.76 3.90 12.42
N ASP A 468 -11.53 4.38 12.60
CA ASP A 468 -10.54 4.73 11.56
C ASP A 468 -11.05 5.74 10.52
N PHE A 469 -11.96 6.64 10.91
CA PHE A 469 -12.53 7.59 9.97
C PHE A 469 -11.48 8.59 9.44
N GLY A 470 -11.45 8.71 8.10
CA GLY A 470 -10.52 9.59 7.37
C GLY A 470 -9.36 8.87 6.70
N THR A 471 -9.24 7.55 6.85
CA THR A 471 -8.25 6.72 6.17
C THR A 471 -8.77 6.14 4.85
N GLY A 472 -10.09 6.12 4.62
CA GLY A 472 -10.78 5.52 3.48
C GLY A 472 -11.42 6.54 2.51
N TYR A 473 -12.13 6.01 1.50
CA TYR A 473 -12.84 6.77 0.46
C TYR A 473 -14.35 6.83 0.71
N SER A 474 -14.79 7.17 1.92
CA SER A 474 -16.24 7.25 2.19
C SER A 474 -16.89 8.40 1.43
N SER A 475 -17.95 8.11 0.68
CA SER A 475 -18.74 9.15 0.06
C SER A 475 -19.66 9.83 1.09
N LEU A 476 -19.86 11.15 0.97
CA LEU A 476 -20.78 11.91 1.83
C LEU A 476 -22.20 11.31 1.88
N ASN A 477 -22.66 10.72 0.77
CA ASN A 477 -23.95 10.04 0.70
C ASN A 477 -24.01 8.79 1.60
N MET A 478 -22.92 8.05 1.69
CA MET A 478 -22.82 6.88 2.55
C MET A 478 -22.90 7.29 4.02
N LEU A 479 -22.14 8.30 4.43
CA LEU A 479 -22.11 8.81 5.80
C LEU A 479 -23.51 9.20 6.33
N THR A 480 -24.37 9.76 5.46
CA THR A 480 -25.73 10.16 5.87
C THR A 480 -26.69 8.99 6.11
N SER A 481 -26.36 7.81 5.59
CA SER A 481 -27.18 6.59 5.70
C SER A 481 -26.69 5.60 6.77
N LEU A 482 -25.50 5.84 7.34
CA LEU A 482 -24.90 4.91 8.30
C LEU A 482 -25.58 4.99 9.68
N PRO A 483 -25.97 3.85 10.25
CA PRO A 483 -26.61 3.78 11.57
C PRO A 483 -25.57 3.73 12.69
N ILE A 484 -24.77 4.78 12.83
CA ILE A 484 -23.71 4.91 13.85
C ILE A 484 -24.13 5.81 15.00
N ASP A 485 -23.52 5.62 16.17
CA ASP A 485 -23.76 6.40 17.37
C ASP A 485 -22.58 7.31 17.75
N ALA A 486 -21.37 7.05 17.25
CA ALA A 486 -20.21 7.92 17.37
C ALA A 486 -19.25 7.77 16.17
N LEU A 487 -18.43 8.79 15.96
CA LEU A 487 -17.41 8.83 14.92
C LEU A 487 -16.02 8.97 15.55
N LYS A 488 -15.14 7.97 15.37
CA LYS A 488 -13.74 8.01 15.82
C LYS A 488 -12.84 8.53 14.71
N LEU A 489 -12.01 9.48 15.05
CA LEU A 489 -11.03 10.09 14.15
C LEU A 489 -9.68 9.41 14.38
N ASP A 490 -9.14 8.80 13.34
CA ASP A 490 -7.87 8.06 13.39
C ASP A 490 -6.69 8.91 13.85
N MET A 491 -5.77 8.27 14.57
CA MET A 491 -4.57 8.89 15.12
C MET A 491 -3.67 9.53 14.05
N GLN A 492 -3.53 8.94 12.84
CA GLN A 492 -2.69 9.50 11.78
C GLN A 492 -3.31 10.79 11.24
N PHE A 493 -4.65 10.82 11.17
CA PHE A 493 -5.40 12.00 10.78
C PHE A 493 -5.18 13.13 11.78
N ILE A 494 -5.28 12.85 13.08
CA ILE A 494 -5.00 13.84 14.14
C ILE A 494 -3.53 14.29 14.08
N ARG A 495 -2.57 13.37 13.98
CA ARG A 495 -1.15 13.74 13.85
C ARG A 495 -0.86 14.60 12.63
N SER A 496 -1.49 14.31 11.48
CA SER A 496 -1.30 15.10 10.27
C SER A 496 -1.86 16.53 10.42
N ALA A 497 -3.02 16.68 11.05
CA ALA A 497 -3.65 17.98 11.31
C ALA A 497 -2.79 18.87 12.25
N PHE A 498 -2.06 18.24 13.17
CA PHE A 498 -1.16 18.95 14.12
C PHE A 498 0.33 18.84 13.75
N SER A 499 0.68 18.42 12.52
CA SER A 499 2.05 18.41 12.00
C SER A 499 2.59 19.82 11.79
N GLU A 500 3.85 19.94 11.37
CA GLU A 500 4.54 21.24 11.15
C GLU A 500 3.77 22.22 10.27
N ARG A 501 2.93 21.75 9.34
CA ARG A 501 2.09 22.60 8.47
C ARG A 501 0.75 23.03 9.09
N LYS A 502 0.38 22.50 10.27
CA LYS A 502 -0.86 22.78 11.05
C LYS A 502 -2.09 23.09 10.17
N ASP A 503 -2.47 22.16 9.29
CA ASP A 503 -3.69 22.33 8.49
C ASP A 503 -4.87 21.62 9.16
N THR A 504 -5.60 22.36 9.99
CA THR A 504 -6.77 21.86 10.74
C THR A 504 -8.08 21.96 9.97
N ARG A 505 -8.10 22.55 8.77
CA ARG A 505 -9.33 22.79 7.99
C ARG A 505 -10.10 21.54 7.69
N MET A 506 -9.40 20.45 7.37
CA MET A 506 -10.05 19.16 7.10
C MET A 506 -10.69 18.57 8.36
N LEU A 507 -10.03 18.74 9.52
CA LEU A 507 -10.55 18.33 10.82
C LEU A 507 -11.82 19.11 11.17
N GLU A 508 -11.85 20.43 10.94
CA GLU A 508 -13.05 21.26 11.13
C GLU A 508 -14.23 20.76 10.27
N VAL A 509 -13.97 20.47 8.99
CA VAL A 509 -14.99 19.94 8.07
C VAL A 509 -15.57 18.61 8.58
N ILE A 510 -14.73 17.72 9.07
CA ILE A 510 -15.21 16.42 9.60
C ILE A 510 -16.02 16.61 10.88
N LEU A 511 -15.59 17.48 11.77
CA LEU A 511 -16.35 17.81 12.98
C LEU A 511 -17.71 18.45 12.66
N ASP A 512 -17.79 19.29 11.63
CA ASP A 512 -19.04 19.86 11.12
C ASP A 512 -19.96 18.80 10.51
N ILE A 513 -19.38 17.81 9.78
CA ILE A 513 -20.14 16.65 9.26
C ILE A 513 -20.71 15.83 10.42
N ALA A 514 -19.93 15.52 11.44
CA ALA A 514 -20.40 14.79 12.61
C ALA A 514 -21.52 15.54 13.33
N GLU A 515 -21.47 16.88 13.35
CA GLU A 515 -22.57 17.70 13.88
C GLU A 515 -23.83 17.60 13.04
N LEU A 516 -23.72 17.62 11.71
CA LEU A 516 -24.85 17.40 10.80
C LEU A 516 -25.48 16.01 10.99
N LEU A 517 -24.65 14.98 11.13
CA LEU A 517 -25.07 13.60 11.41
C LEU A 517 -25.61 13.45 12.83
N ARG A 518 -25.34 14.39 13.68
CA ARG A 518 -25.74 14.42 15.08
C ARG A 518 -25.13 13.27 15.91
N VAL A 519 -23.93 12.90 15.62
CA VAL A 519 -23.13 11.92 16.36
C VAL A 519 -21.97 12.60 17.08
N PRO A 520 -21.58 12.13 18.28
CA PRO A 520 -20.37 12.59 18.95
C PRO A 520 -19.12 12.18 18.19
N THR A 521 -18.06 12.93 18.43
CA THR A 521 -16.73 12.67 17.88
C THR A 521 -15.76 12.21 18.95
N ILE A 522 -14.93 11.24 18.61
CA ILE A 522 -13.85 10.71 19.44
C ILE A 522 -12.55 10.94 18.68
N ALA A 523 -11.63 11.73 19.22
CA ALA A 523 -10.34 11.95 18.58
C ALA A 523 -9.26 11.07 19.27
N GLU A 524 -8.57 10.28 18.45
CA GLU A 524 -7.50 9.40 18.90
C GLU A 524 -6.12 10.04 18.83
N GLY A 525 -5.16 9.48 19.58
CA GLY A 525 -3.77 9.88 19.52
C GLY A 525 -3.48 11.28 20.05
N VAL A 526 -4.28 11.77 20.98
CA VAL A 526 -4.03 13.05 21.66
C VAL A 526 -2.87 12.90 22.63
N GLU A 527 -1.77 13.60 22.37
CA GLU A 527 -0.52 13.49 23.11
C GLU A 527 -0.19 14.74 23.96
N THR A 528 -0.80 15.89 23.61
CA THR A 528 -0.49 17.18 24.28
C THR A 528 -1.74 17.91 24.76
N ALA A 529 -1.57 18.77 25.76
CA ALA A 529 -2.63 19.66 26.25
C ALA A 529 -3.12 20.63 25.14
N GLU A 530 -2.21 21.09 24.28
CA GLU A 530 -2.53 21.98 23.15
C GLU A 530 -3.48 21.30 22.16
N GLN A 531 -3.18 20.04 21.78
CA GLN A 531 -4.07 19.24 20.92
C GLN A 531 -5.46 19.09 21.56
N MET A 532 -5.51 18.74 22.83
CA MET A 532 -6.77 18.56 23.56
C MET A 532 -7.58 19.86 23.61
N MET A 533 -6.96 21.00 23.91
CA MET A 533 -7.64 22.29 23.97
C MET A 533 -8.13 22.73 22.59
N THR A 534 -7.32 22.53 21.56
CA THR A 534 -7.70 22.85 20.17
C THR A 534 -8.89 22.00 19.71
N LEU A 535 -8.86 20.70 19.97
CA LEU A 535 -9.98 19.80 19.67
C LEU A 535 -11.24 20.18 20.43
N LYS A 536 -11.12 20.56 21.71
CA LYS A 536 -12.23 21.09 22.52
C LYS A 536 -12.82 22.36 21.88
N ALA A 537 -11.98 23.30 21.49
CA ALA A 537 -12.41 24.56 20.86
C ALA A 537 -13.10 24.31 19.49
N MET A 538 -12.64 23.32 18.72
CA MET A 538 -13.26 22.88 17.47
C MET A 538 -14.56 22.11 17.70
N GLY A 539 -14.87 21.73 18.95
CA GLY A 539 -16.09 21.04 19.35
C GLY A 539 -16.02 19.52 19.22
N CYS A 540 -14.83 18.93 19.33
CA CYS A 540 -14.69 17.51 19.58
C CYS A 540 -15.24 17.16 20.98
N ASP A 541 -15.88 16.00 21.10
CA ASP A 541 -16.60 15.62 22.32
C ASP A 541 -15.74 14.80 23.26
N ILE A 542 -15.03 13.82 22.71
CA ILE A 542 -14.26 12.83 23.46
C ILE A 542 -12.85 12.76 22.88
N VAL A 543 -11.90 12.53 23.73
CA VAL A 543 -10.50 12.32 23.32
C VAL A 543 -9.92 11.08 23.97
N GLN A 544 -8.99 10.45 23.26
CA GLN A 544 -8.22 9.31 23.69
C GLN A 544 -6.76 9.52 23.29
N GLY A 545 -5.82 9.22 24.19
CA GLY A 545 -4.41 9.31 23.84
C GLY A 545 -3.47 9.37 25.05
N TYR A 546 -2.18 9.41 24.73
CA TYR A 546 -1.11 9.35 25.75
C TYR A 546 -1.04 10.59 26.65
N TYR A 547 -1.72 11.66 26.28
CA TYR A 547 -1.88 12.81 27.17
C TYR A 547 -2.54 12.42 28.50
N PHE A 548 -3.53 11.53 28.48
CA PHE A 548 -4.22 11.05 29.66
C PHE A 548 -3.65 9.75 30.20
N SER A 549 -3.48 8.75 29.36
CA SER A 549 -2.91 7.44 29.71
C SER A 549 -2.53 6.64 28.46
N LYS A 550 -1.47 5.86 28.56
CA LYS A 550 -1.25 4.72 27.67
C LYS A 550 -2.28 3.63 27.99
N PRO A 551 -2.50 2.65 27.07
CA PRO A 551 -3.25 1.45 27.39
C PRO A 551 -2.68 0.76 28.64
N LEU A 552 -3.53 0.44 29.60
CA LEU A 552 -3.17 -0.16 30.88
C LEU A 552 -3.69 -1.61 30.96
N PRO A 553 -2.94 -2.56 31.54
CA PRO A 553 -3.49 -3.86 31.87
C PRO A 553 -4.63 -3.74 32.90
N ALA A 554 -5.47 -4.76 33.02
CA ALA A 554 -6.71 -4.72 33.78
C ALA A 554 -6.52 -4.30 35.25
N ASP A 555 -5.49 -4.80 35.89
CA ASP A 555 -5.13 -4.48 37.28
C ASP A 555 -4.69 -3.01 37.47
N GLU A 556 -3.88 -2.48 36.56
CA GLU A 556 -3.48 -1.08 36.60
C GLU A 556 -4.66 -0.16 36.26
N PHE A 557 -5.53 -0.58 35.34
CA PHE A 557 -6.74 0.17 35.00
C PHE A 557 -7.73 0.20 36.17
N GLU A 558 -7.83 -0.87 36.93
CA GLU A 558 -8.62 -0.90 38.17
C GLU A 558 -8.10 0.12 39.23
N VAL A 559 -6.78 0.21 39.38
CA VAL A 559 -6.16 1.25 40.25
C VAL A 559 -6.46 2.64 39.67
N PHE A 560 -6.41 2.81 38.35
CA PHE A 560 -6.74 4.07 37.70
C PHE A 560 -8.21 4.49 37.93
N LEU A 561 -9.17 3.55 37.86
CA LEU A 561 -10.57 3.76 38.20
C LEU A 561 -10.73 4.13 39.71
N SER A 562 -10.08 3.39 40.59
CA SER A 562 -10.21 3.55 42.04
C SER A 562 -9.77 4.92 42.53
N ARG A 563 -8.75 5.52 41.92
CA ARG A 563 -8.27 6.88 42.23
C ARG A 563 -9.27 7.98 41.91
N ARG A 564 -10.29 7.70 41.13
CA ARG A 564 -11.37 8.62 40.74
C ARG A 564 -12.66 8.41 41.52
N ARG A 565 -12.55 7.74 42.64
CA ARG A 565 -13.64 7.52 43.57
C ARG A 565 -13.76 8.66 44.60
N SER A 566 -14.95 9.13 44.89
CA SER A 566 -15.19 10.10 45.95
C SER A 566 -14.98 9.47 47.34
N SER A 567 -14.72 10.29 48.37
CA SER A 567 -14.50 9.83 49.74
C SER A 567 -15.70 9.11 50.40
N ASP A 568 -16.90 9.25 49.84
CA ASP A 568 -18.14 8.58 50.25
C ASP A 568 -18.38 7.24 49.55
N GLY A 569 -17.44 6.82 48.66
CA GLY A 569 -17.55 5.56 47.93
C GLY A 569 -18.39 5.64 46.65
N SER A 570 -19.02 6.77 46.33
CA SER A 570 -19.70 6.99 45.07
C SER A 570 -18.73 7.29 43.92
N PRO A 571 -19.07 7.04 42.65
CA PRO A 571 -18.28 7.55 41.55
C PRO A 571 -18.08 9.07 41.68
N SER A 572 -16.84 9.55 41.59
CA SER A 572 -16.57 10.97 41.51
C SER A 572 -17.35 11.61 40.36
N ALA A 573 -17.69 12.88 40.47
CA ALA A 573 -18.25 13.65 39.35
C ALA A 573 -17.38 13.58 38.08
N SER A 574 -16.11 13.14 38.24
CA SER A 574 -15.19 12.89 37.13
C SER A 574 -15.41 11.56 36.41
N ILE A 575 -16.43 10.76 36.79
CA ILE A 575 -16.83 9.51 36.08
C ILE A 575 -18.30 9.63 35.71
N THR A 576 -18.60 9.94 34.46
CA THR A 576 -19.98 9.98 33.97
C THR A 576 -20.09 9.04 32.77
N PRO A 577 -20.90 7.98 32.84
CA PRO A 577 -21.18 7.16 31.68
C PRO A 577 -21.83 8.02 30.61
N PHE A 578 -21.16 8.17 29.48
CA PHE A 578 -21.55 9.05 28.39
C PHE A 578 -22.91 8.65 27.74
N ILE A 579 -23.24 7.37 27.80
CA ILE A 579 -24.33 6.76 27.02
C ILE A 579 -25.72 7.12 27.53
N SER A 580 -25.91 7.31 28.84
CA SER A 580 -27.26 7.48 29.41
C SER A 580 -27.87 8.89 29.23
N ASP A 581 -27.08 9.91 29.00
CA ASP A 581 -27.53 11.32 28.99
C ASP A 581 -27.26 12.10 27.70
N PHE A 582 -26.82 11.42 26.61
CA PHE A 582 -26.46 12.06 25.35
C PHE A 582 -27.55 12.98 24.78
N ARG A 583 -28.83 12.66 24.98
CA ARG A 583 -29.95 13.53 24.56
C ARG A 583 -30.02 14.83 25.34
N LYS A 584 -29.66 14.85 26.61
CA LYS A 584 -29.60 16.06 27.44
C LYS A 584 -28.34 16.88 27.14
N TYR A 585 -27.20 16.20 26.91
CA TYR A 585 -25.95 16.82 26.48
C TYR A 585 -26.06 17.59 25.17
N ARG A 586 -26.91 17.16 24.25
CA ARG A 586 -27.13 17.79 22.95
C ARG A 586 -27.57 19.25 23.04
N GLN A 587 -28.37 19.60 24.02
CA GLN A 587 -28.87 20.98 24.21
C GLN A 587 -27.80 21.87 24.87
N ALA A 588 -27.03 21.30 25.80
CA ALA A 588 -25.90 21.96 26.43
C ALA A 588 -24.73 22.17 25.43
N ARG A 589 -24.49 21.23 24.54
CA ARG A 589 -23.46 21.27 23.48
C ARG A 589 -23.58 22.48 22.56
N ARG A 590 -24.80 22.85 22.16
CA ARG A 590 -25.06 23.98 21.27
C ARG A 590 -24.71 25.32 21.92
N TYR A 591 -24.80 25.38 23.27
CA TYR A 591 -24.41 26.56 24.03
C TYR A 591 -22.90 26.58 24.32
N ALA A 592 -22.32 25.46 24.67
CA ALA A 592 -20.88 25.32 24.97
C ALA A 592 -20.02 25.62 23.75
N ARG A 593 -20.32 24.97 22.60
CA ARG A 593 -19.60 25.18 21.32
C ARG A 593 -19.58 26.67 20.88
N LYS A 594 -20.71 27.34 21.04
CA LYS A 594 -20.81 28.75 20.72
C LYS A 594 -19.96 29.59 21.67
N HIS A 595 -19.88 29.20 22.94
CA HIS A 595 -19.13 29.89 23.97
C HIS A 595 -17.62 29.63 23.83
N ASP A 596 -17.19 28.38 23.57
CA ASP A 596 -15.78 28.01 23.45
C ASP A 596 -15.15 28.54 22.14
N ARG A 597 -15.89 28.52 21.02
CA ARG A 597 -15.46 29.18 19.78
C ARG A 597 -15.36 30.67 19.91
N PHE A 598 -16.33 31.33 20.63
CA PHE A 598 -16.23 32.74 20.96
C PHE A 598 -15.06 33.05 21.88
N ALA A 599 -14.73 32.15 22.82
CA ALA A 599 -13.57 32.30 23.71
C ALA A 599 -12.26 32.14 22.93
N TYR A 600 -12.16 31.18 22.01
CA TYR A 600 -11.00 31.00 21.15
C TYR A 600 -10.82 32.19 20.21
N ASP A 601 -11.87 32.57 19.45
CA ASP A 601 -11.87 33.73 18.54
C ASP A 601 -11.63 35.07 19.29
N ALA A 602 -12.04 35.14 20.56
CA ALA A 602 -11.79 36.29 21.42
C ALA A 602 -10.33 36.42 21.86
N LEU A 603 -9.57 35.32 21.87
CA LEU A 603 -8.19 35.29 22.37
C LEU A 603 -7.15 35.07 21.28
N HIS A 604 -7.55 34.72 20.04
CA HIS A 604 -6.62 34.43 18.95
C HIS A 604 -6.82 35.38 17.75
N ASP A 605 -5.73 35.64 17.04
CA ASP A 605 -5.73 36.39 15.79
C ASP A 605 -6.12 35.52 14.60
N PRO A 606 -7.15 35.87 13.82
CA PRO A 606 -7.67 34.99 12.76
C PRO A 606 -6.74 34.85 11.55
N VAL A 607 -5.73 35.72 11.40
CA VAL A 607 -4.78 35.67 10.27
C VAL A 607 -3.59 34.74 10.60
N THR A 608 -3.05 34.86 11.81
CA THR A 608 -1.80 34.18 12.20
C THR A 608 -2.03 32.96 13.10
N GLY A 609 -3.22 32.84 13.72
CA GLY A 609 -3.52 31.80 14.70
C GLY A 609 -2.77 31.97 16.04
N PHE A 610 -2.05 33.07 16.25
CA PHE A 610 -1.42 33.41 17.52
C PHE A 610 -2.43 34.05 18.49
N TYR A 611 -2.06 34.14 19.76
CA TYR A 611 -2.82 34.94 20.70
C TYR A 611 -3.00 36.37 20.18
N ASN A 612 -4.15 36.98 20.39
CA ASN A 612 -4.41 38.35 20.02
C ASN A 612 -4.01 39.35 21.16
N ALA A 613 -4.21 40.65 20.93
CA ALA A 613 -3.90 41.70 21.90
C ALA A 613 -4.59 41.50 23.27
N SER A 614 -5.86 41.06 23.27
CA SER A 614 -6.59 40.80 24.52
C SER A 614 -6.01 39.63 25.33
N ALA A 615 -5.56 38.59 24.65
CA ALA A 615 -4.87 37.49 25.29
C ALA A 615 -3.49 37.92 25.79
N PHE A 616 -2.76 38.76 25.02
CA PHE A 616 -1.50 39.33 25.48
C PHE A 616 -1.62 40.08 26.78
N ASP A 617 -2.63 40.98 26.89
CA ASP A 617 -2.87 41.76 28.10
C ASP A 617 -3.09 40.87 29.34
N MET A 618 -3.86 39.79 29.18
CA MET A 618 -4.10 38.81 30.25
C MET A 618 -2.82 38.04 30.64
N LEU A 619 -2.14 37.47 29.62
CA LEU A 619 -0.93 36.66 29.85
C LEU A 619 0.23 37.49 30.40
N TYR A 620 0.34 38.74 29.97
CA TYR A 620 1.35 39.66 30.49
C TYR A 620 1.07 40.08 31.91
N HIS A 621 -0.20 40.35 32.24
CA HIS A 621 -0.60 40.72 33.61
C HIS A 621 -0.39 39.59 34.63
N ASP A 622 -0.64 38.34 34.22
CA ASP A 622 -0.50 37.17 35.07
C ASP A 622 0.95 36.62 35.14
N ALA A 623 1.86 37.16 34.30
CA ALA A 623 3.25 36.69 34.28
C ALA A 623 4.06 37.16 35.47
N ASP A 624 5.01 36.32 35.88
CA ASP A 624 6.03 36.70 36.87
C ASP A 624 7.10 37.60 36.24
N HIS A 625 6.89 38.90 36.32
CA HIS A 625 7.69 39.92 35.65
C HIS A 625 9.18 39.95 36.04
N GLU A 626 9.60 39.26 37.12
CA GLU A 626 11.01 39.12 37.47
C GLU A 626 11.74 38.03 36.71
N HIS A 627 10.99 37.06 36.21
CA HIS A 627 11.56 35.86 35.52
C HIS A 627 11.12 35.69 34.09
N ILE A 628 10.78 36.76 33.39
CA ILE A 628 10.43 36.76 31.96
C ILE A 628 11.31 37.67 31.15
N ALA A 629 11.41 37.35 29.83
CA ALA A 629 11.84 38.31 28.83
C ALA A 629 10.65 38.66 27.92
N LEU A 630 10.46 39.97 27.71
CA LEU A 630 9.45 40.47 26.74
C LEU A 630 10.15 40.97 25.51
N LEU A 631 9.69 40.47 24.37
CA LEU A 631 10.12 40.91 23.04
C LEU A 631 8.94 41.57 22.34
N ILE A 632 9.17 42.77 21.78
CA ILE A 632 8.25 43.37 20.83
C ILE A 632 8.85 43.32 19.43
N VAL A 633 8.17 42.63 18.52
CA VAL A 633 8.66 42.29 17.17
C VAL A 633 7.84 43.07 16.14
N LEU A 634 8.52 43.77 15.26
CA LEU A 634 7.91 44.55 14.19
C LEU A 634 8.36 44.06 12.82
N ILE A 635 7.43 43.85 11.89
CA ILE A 635 7.78 43.63 10.47
C ILE A 635 8.06 45.00 9.84
N ASN A 636 9.28 45.16 9.31
CA ASN A 636 9.72 46.40 8.66
C ASN A 636 9.00 46.60 7.33
N ASP A 637 8.80 47.87 6.92
CA ASP A 637 8.22 48.30 5.64
C ASP A 637 6.84 47.69 5.31
N PHE A 638 6.17 47.07 6.28
CA PHE A 638 4.89 46.37 6.07
C PHE A 638 3.82 47.25 5.46
N ARG A 639 3.77 48.56 5.79
CA ARG A 639 2.82 49.52 5.23
C ARG A 639 3.05 49.75 3.73
N GLU A 640 4.30 49.78 3.28
CA GLU A 640 4.65 49.93 1.87
C GLU A 640 4.37 48.64 1.10
N ILE A 641 4.67 47.50 1.70
CA ILE A 641 4.34 46.17 1.15
C ILE A 641 2.82 46.06 0.94
N ARG A 642 2.02 46.41 1.93
CA ARG A 642 0.56 46.34 1.83
C ARG A 642 0.00 47.28 0.74
N LYS A 643 0.64 48.42 0.54
CA LYS A 643 0.27 49.36 -0.51
C LYS A 643 0.64 48.86 -1.91
N THR A 644 1.74 48.18 -2.01
CA THR A 644 2.32 47.68 -3.29
C THR A 644 1.70 46.39 -3.75
N TYR A 645 1.52 45.42 -2.84
CA TYR A 645 1.16 44.02 -3.15
C TYR A 645 -0.28 43.65 -2.72
N GLY A 646 -0.97 44.56 -2.00
CA GLY A 646 -2.35 44.34 -1.57
C GLY A 646 -2.50 43.64 -0.22
N ALA A 647 -3.75 43.46 0.19
CA ALA A 647 -4.09 42.90 1.51
C ALA A 647 -3.81 41.41 1.59
N GLU A 648 -4.13 40.65 0.55
CA GLU A 648 -3.95 39.19 0.52
C GLU A 648 -2.49 38.77 0.65
N THR A 649 -1.60 39.43 -0.09
CA THR A 649 -0.14 39.19 0.05
C THR A 649 0.36 39.60 1.43
N SER A 650 -0.18 40.69 2.01
CA SER A 650 0.16 41.11 3.37
C SER A 650 -0.22 40.08 4.42
N ASP A 651 -1.39 39.45 4.28
CA ASP A 651 -1.86 38.40 5.19
C ASP A 651 -0.99 37.14 5.06
N LEU A 652 -0.56 36.76 3.85
CA LEU A 652 0.41 35.67 3.65
C LEU A 652 1.78 35.96 4.27
N ILE A 653 2.25 37.21 4.24
CA ILE A 653 3.48 37.63 4.93
C ILE A 653 3.35 37.51 6.44
N LEU A 654 2.18 37.91 7.00
CA LEU A 654 1.91 37.76 8.41
C LEU A 654 1.91 36.28 8.83
N GLN A 655 1.27 35.41 8.04
CA GLN A 655 1.28 33.97 8.26
C GLN A 655 2.69 33.38 8.21
N ARG A 656 3.47 33.72 7.17
CA ARG A 656 4.88 33.30 7.04
C ARG A 656 5.72 33.76 8.22
N THR A 657 5.55 35.01 8.65
CA THR A 657 6.27 35.53 9.82
C THR A 657 5.89 34.80 11.09
N ALA A 658 4.59 34.49 11.27
CA ALA A 658 4.11 33.71 12.39
C ALA A 658 4.72 32.29 12.39
N ASP A 659 4.80 31.62 11.24
CA ASP A 659 5.39 30.29 11.14
C ASP A 659 6.90 30.30 11.48
N VAL A 660 7.62 31.31 11.04
CA VAL A 660 9.05 31.47 11.38
C VAL A 660 9.23 31.76 12.88
N LEU A 661 8.44 32.66 13.46
CA LEU A 661 8.51 32.94 14.89
C LEU A 661 8.15 31.70 15.72
N ARG A 662 7.16 30.92 15.31
CA ARG A 662 6.81 29.64 15.98
C ARG A 662 7.96 28.64 16.04
N GLN A 663 8.80 28.59 15.02
CA GLN A 663 9.98 27.74 14.98
C GLN A 663 11.12 28.27 15.85
N CYS A 664 11.19 29.58 16.09
CA CYS A 664 12.26 30.22 16.84
C CYS A 664 12.05 30.16 18.37
N PHE A 665 10.79 30.05 18.84
CA PHE A 665 10.46 30.06 20.25
C PHE A 665 9.92 28.70 20.75
N ARG A 666 10.01 28.46 22.05
CA ARG A 666 9.59 27.21 22.68
C ARG A 666 8.06 27.14 22.78
N SER A 667 7.50 25.94 22.86
CA SER A 667 6.06 25.74 23.07
C SER A 667 5.51 26.31 24.38
N VAL A 668 6.41 26.62 25.35
CA VAL A 668 6.07 27.25 26.64
C VAL A 668 6.15 28.77 26.58
N ASP A 669 6.68 29.36 25.52
CA ASP A 669 6.75 30.82 25.30
C ASP A 669 5.46 31.27 24.59
N TYR A 670 4.86 32.36 25.06
CA TYR A 670 3.65 32.88 24.45
C TYR A 670 3.96 33.85 23.31
N VAL A 671 3.49 33.54 22.11
CA VAL A 671 3.62 34.43 20.95
C VAL A 671 2.26 35.02 20.63
N CYS A 672 2.19 36.36 20.61
CA CYS A 672 0.97 37.11 20.44
C CYS A 672 1.09 38.06 19.25
N ARG A 673 0.00 38.33 18.53
CA ARG A 673 -0.10 39.45 17.59
C ARG A 673 -0.83 40.57 18.27
N ILE A 674 -0.13 41.67 18.60
CA ILE A 674 -0.67 42.76 19.41
C ILE A 674 -1.23 43.90 18.55
N ALA A 675 -0.73 44.11 17.35
CA ALA A 675 -1.27 45.14 16.43
C ALA A 675 -0.92 44.74 14.97
N GLY A 676 -1.42 45.41 13.98
CA GLY A 676 -1.28 45.20 12.54
C GLY A 676 -0.11 44.37 12.07
N ASN A 677 1.13 44.82 12.21
CA ASN A 677 2.40 44.14 11.90
C ASN A 677 3.31 43.95 13.12
N GLU A 678 2.72 44.02 14.30
CA GLU A 678 3.46 43.91 15.57
C GLU A 678 3.08 42.63 16.31
N PHE A 679 4.12 41.92 16.77
CA PHE A 679 3.99 40.73 17.62
C PHE A 679 4.68 40.99 18.96
N ALA A 680 4.21 40.28 19.98
CA ALA A 680 4.87 40.23 21.27
C ALA A 680 5.20 38.77 21.63
N VAL A 681 6.36 38.56 22.23
CA VAL A 681 6.75 37.23 22.73
C VAL A 681 7.06 37.36 24.22
N ILE A 682 6.34 36.60 25.03
CA ILE A 682 6.61 36.46 26.48
C ILE A 682 7.38 35.17 26.66
N MET A 683 8.70 35.28 26.90
CA MET A 683 9.53 34.12 27.21
C MET A 683 9.51 33.84 28.73
N THR A 684 9.01 32.68 29.06
CA THR A 684 8.91 32.28 30.48
C THR A 684 10.26 31.70 31.00
N ARG A 685 10.56 31.96 32.29
CA ARG A 685 11.83 31.52 32.94
C ARG A 685 13.05 31.99 32.14
N ALA A 686 13.07 33.26 31.83
CA ALA A 686 14.11 33.94 31.07
C ALA A 686 14.72 35.08 31.87
N ASP A 687 16.03 35.20 31.80
CA ASP A 687 16.83 36.27 32.40
C ASP A 687 17.82 36.86 31.41
N SER A 688 18.52 37.92 31.75
CA SER A 688 19.47 38.61 30.86
C SER A 688 20.66 37.75 30.40
N ALA A 689 20.91 36.63 31.03
CA ALA A 689 21.98 35.69 30.66
C ALA A 689 21.72 35.05 29.27
N ILE A 690 20.46 34.99 28.81
CA ILE A 690 20.09 34.42 27.51
C ILE A 690 20.01 35.45 26.37
N ALA A 691 20.45 36.69 26.56
CA ALA A 691 20.37 37.76 25.58
C ALA A 691 21.01 37.35 24.24
N GLY A 692 22.20 36.72 24.24
CA GLY A 692 22.84 36.20 23.02
C GLY A 692 22.02 35.11 22.29
N LEU A 693 21.31 34.25 23.05
CA LEU A 693 20.44 33.25 22.47
C LEU A 693 19.20 33.87 21.80
N VAL A 694 18.65 34.93 22.37
CA VAL A 694 17.53 35.69 21.78
C VAL A 694 17.98 36.36 20.49
N GLU A 695 19.16 36.99 20.49
CA GLU A 695 19.75 37.61 19.31
C GLU A 695 19.97 36.60 18.18
N ASP A 696 20.55 35.44 18.50
CA ASP A 696 20.76 34.36 17.50
C ASP A 696 19.44 33.88 16.90
N ARG A 697 18.40 33.74 17.67
CA ARG A 697 17.06 33.31 17.19
C ARG A 697 16.43 34.32 16.26
N ILE A 698 16.51 35.62 16.58
CA ILE A 698 15.96 36.68 15.73
C ILE A 698 16.80 36.82 14.46
N ASN A 699 18.11 36.70 14.54
CA ASN A 699 18.96 36.68 13.36
C ASN A 699 18.65 35.49 12.44
N ALA A 700 18.39 34.31 13.03
CA ALA A 700 17.94 33.15 12.26
C ALA A 700 16.57 33.40 11.57
N ALA A 701 15.62 34.02 12.27
CA ALA A 701 14.33 34.43 11.72
C ALA A 701 14.50 35.41 10.54
N ASN A 702 15.35 36.42 10.71
CA ASN A 702 15.64 37.40 9.67
C ASN A 702 16.32 36.76 8.45
N ASN A 703 17.23 35.80 8.64
CA ASN A 703 17.88 35.08 7.54
C ASN A 703 16.87 34.30 6.68
N ILE A 704 15.81 33.77 7.28
CA ILE A 704 14.74 33.05 6.57
C ILE A 704 13.82 34.05 5.86
N LEU A 705 13.41 35.11 6.53
CA LEU A 705 12.41 36.06 6.03
C LEU A 705 12.96 37.02 4.94
N THR A 706 14.26 37.29 4.92
CA THR A 706 14.93 38.09 3.89
C THR A 706 15.13 37.36 2.57
N VAL A 707 14.88 36.05 2.52
CA VAL A 707 14.85 35.26 1.28
C VAL A 707 13.43 35.28 0.71
N PRO A 708 13.21 35.75 -0.53
CA PRO A 708 11.90 35.67 -1.17
C PRO A 708 11.42 34.22 -1.30
N ASP A 709 10.12 33.97 -1.09
CA ASP A 709 9.54 32.63 -1.18
C ASP A 709 8.19 32.68 -1.91
N ASN A 710 7.99 31.83 -2.91
CA ASN A 710 6.72 31.64 -3.65
C ASN A 710 6.02 32.97 -4.05
N ASP A 711 6.73 33.89 -4.66
CA ASP A 711 6.27 35.23 -5.05
C ASP A 711 6.01 36.22 -3.88
N LEU A 712 6.33 35.84 -2.63
CA LEU A 712 6.27 36.76 -1.50
C LEU A 712 7.53 37.63 -1.43
N PRO A 713 7.40 38.94 -1.22
CA PRO A 713 8.55 39.82 -1.05
C PRO A 713 9.33 39.49 0.23
N ALA A 714 10.62 39.76 0.20
CA ALA A 714 11.49 39.68 1.36
C ALA A 714 11.04 40.68 2.43
N VAL A 715 11.06 40.28 3.70
CA VAL A 715 10.78 41.13 4.85
C VAL A 715 11.85 40.95 5.92
N SER A 716 11.99 41.92 6.79
CA SER A 716 12.90 41.84 7.95
C SER A 716 12.18 42.25 9.22
N LEU A 717 12.70 41.81 10.36
CA LEU A 717 12.18 42.09 11.69
C LEU A 717 13.11 43.03 12.44
N SER A 718 12.51 44.00 13.11
CA SER A 718 13.16 44.79 14.17
C SER A 718 12.55 44.38 15.52
N VAL A 719 13.37 44.12 16.52
CA VAL A 719 12.95 43.57 17.79
C VAL A 719 13.52 44.39 18.94
N GLY A 720 12.65 44.81 19.86
CA GLY A 720 13.06 45.36 21.15
C GLY A 720 12.88 44.33 22.24
N VAL A 721 13.86 44.16 23.10
CA VAL A 721 13.93 43.14 24.13
C VAL A 721 14.14 43.79 25.51
N ALA A 722 13.34 43.39 26.47
CA ALA A 722 13.54 43.76 27.86
C ALA A 722 13.47 42.52 28.79
N PHE A 723 14.37 42.43 29.77
CA PHE A 723 14.42 41.34 30.72
C PHE A 723 13.95 41.81 32.08
N GLY A 724 13.18 40.96 32.77
CA GLY A 724 12.63 41.27 34.08
C GLY A 724 13.64 41.45 35.19
N ASP A 725 14.77 40.72 35.12
CA ASP A 725 15.89 40.80 36.07
C ASP A 725 16.70 42.10 35.97
N ASN A 726 16.65 42.81 34.87
CA ASN A 726 17.30 44.12 34.67
C ASN A 726 16.39 45.31 35.01
N ARG A 727 15.18 45.08 35.52
CA ARG A 727 14.18 46.12 35.78
C ARG A 727 14.50 46.90 37.07
N SER A 728 14.43 48.25 36.99
CA SER A 728 14.41 49.11 38.18
C SER A 728 13.03 49.07 38.84
N SER A 729 12.96 49.25 40.15
CA SER A 729 11.68 49.25 40.88
C SER A 729 10.77 50.39 40.39
N GLY A 730 9.71 50.03 39.67
CA GLY A 730 8.72 50.96 39.09
C GLY A 730 8.72 51.08 37.57
N ASP A 731 9.67 50.46 36.82
CA ASP A 731 9.69 50.48 35.37
C ASP A 731 8.73 49.44 34.80
N ASP A 732 8.03 49.78 33.72
CA ASP A 732 7.18 48.87 32.98
C ASP A 732 8.04 48.11 31.91
N LEU A 733 8.02 46.78 31.98
CA LEU A 733 8.78 45.92 31.08
C LEU A 733 8.35 46.13 29.60
N PHE A 734 7.08 46.45 29.36
CA PHE A 734 6.57 46.75 28.02
C PHE A 734 7.15 48.05 27.48
N GLU A 735 7.16 49.12 28.32
CA GLU A 735 7.74 50.42 27.92
C GLU A 735 9.22 50.30 27.61
N ASN A 736 9.94 49.47 28.39
CA ASN A 736 11.36 49.18 28.18
C ASN A 736 11.64 48.43 26.86
N ALA A 737 10.83 47.41 26.54
CA ALA A 737 10.93 46.69 25.28
C ALA A 737 10.58 47.57 24.07
N ASP A 738 9.55 48.42 24.19
CA ASP A 738 9.16 49.36 23.13
C ASP A 738 10.24 50.42 22.90
N ALA A 739 10.83 50.98 23.96
CA ALA A 739 11.96 51.89 23.87
C ALA A 739 13.19 51.26 23.19
N ALA A 740 13.47 49.98 23.42
CA ALA A 740 14.49 49.24 22.71
C ALA A 740 14.14 49.05 21.22
N LEU A 741 12.90 48.72 20.91
CA LEU A 741 12.42 48.62 19.51
C LEU A 741 12.55 49.93 18.76
N LEU A 742 12.22 51.06 19.41
CA LEU A 742 12.35 52.39 18.81
C LEU A 742 13.82 52.68 18.43
N ARG A 743 14.76 52.37 19.31
CA ARG A 743 16.22 52.53 19.01
C ARG A 743 16.64 51.68 17.80
N MET A 744 16.13 50.44 17.73
CA MET A 744 16.43 49.57 16.59
C MET A 744 15.93 50.14 15.26
N ARG A 745 14.71 50.73 15.26
CA ARG A 745 14.15 51.39 14.07
C ARG A 745 14.88 52.65 13.66
N GLU A 746 15.38 53.44 14.63
CA GLU A 746 16.13 54.67 14.35
C GLU A 746 17.52 54.36 13.77
N SER A 747 18.11 53.21 14.06
CA SER A 747 19.37 52.75 13.45
C SER A 747 19.22 52.43 11.95
N GLY A 748 18.01 52.12 11.47
CA GLY A 748 17.77 51.66 10.11
C GLY A 748 18.23 50.21 9.84
N GLU A 749 18.64 49.49 10.86
CA GLU A 749 19.09 48.10 10.76
C GLU A 749 17.94 47.15 11.18
N SER A 750 18.07 45.88 10.81
CA SER A 750 17.17 44.79 11.28
C SER A 750 17.89 43.92 12.30
N GLY A 751 17.18 43.42 13.32
CA GLY A 751 17.76 42.61 14.38
C GLY A 751 17.17 42.93 15.75
N CYS A 752 17.98 42.79 16.83
CA CYS A 752 17.57 43.00 18.21
C CYS A 752 18.25 44.23 18.83
N ALA A 753 17.46 45.02 19.59
CA ALA A 753 18.00 45.97 20.54
C ALA A 753 17.56 45.57 21.96
N PHE A 754 18.45 45.66 22.91
CA PHE A 754 18.17 45.32 24.33
C PHE A 754 18.04 46.60 25.15
N TYR A 755 17.09 46.58 26.09
CA TYR A 755 16.92 47.71 27.06
C TYR A 755 17.96 47.67 28.16
#